data_4fb606d9e2fbc99137ee63d962f18e13
#
_entry.id   4fb606d9e2fbc99137ee63d962f18e13
#
_cell.length_a   1.000
_cell.length_b   1.000
_cell.length_c   1.000
_cell.angle_alpha   90.00
_cell.angle_beta   90.00
_cell.angle_gamma   90.00
#
_symmetry.space_group_name_H-M   'P 1'
#
loop_
_entity.id
_entity.type
_entity.pdbx_description
1 polymer ?
#
loop_
_entity_poly.entity_id
_entity_poly.type
_entity_poly.pdbx_seq_one_letter_code
_entity_poly.pdbx_strand_id
1 'polypeptide(L)'
;MHKNKMPLSTINGKAFAFLFFILMIATASSTDARPIKWKEQNKPGINIQSLHCENQQNPLGIDALHPRLGWILKSNAGERGQYQTAYQIQVASSLALLNAGKADVWDSGIIDNIASNNISYSGKPLSSEKRYYWRVRTWDNRKNASTWSIPAFWEMGLLDNTDWKGKWIEEIKASSEENKNLYEEKPAPLFRRDFTAPRKIKKAVMYVSGLGYYEAFLNGKKVGNRLLEPGWTNYSKRILYSTYNVTAYLTEGNNCIGMVLGNGWYNPLPMKFWGRRNIRESLTVGEPKFIMQLNIEYSDGSKDQIVSDNAWKVTSGPIVQNNIYLGEKYDARKEIPDWNKAGLNTSNWRPVKNAVAPSGKLCSEQLPPIVVGDTILPISIKKIAGEKFIVDFGRNFSGIIRLEAKGAAGTLITFRYGELLYSNGALNVMTSTAGQIKRKGVGGPGAPDTAYARDQFILGGKIKDVFQPKFTFHGFRYVEVSGFPGTLQPQDIKGLVMFSNVPDAGDFSCSDSLINQIQKITLNTFKSNIFSVQSDCPHRERFGYGGDIVATSEAFIYNYDMSGFYEKTVIDFADEAQPDGGLTETAPFVGIASDGLGGKSGPIEWGSAHPMLVDQLYQYYGNIDMVREQYPVVKNWVDFMRRSAKEGIINRTIGDHESIDEKVVGLSATAYYYYNTLLLAKFANLLDKKEDYIKYNALKDTIKEAAITKFFDPATGNIDIHTASAQSYGLYFNLVPDNSFDAALKVLLENISKDDDHITAGIFGTKFILDVLSSTGNGSKAYKMATQKTFPGWGYMLANGATTLWEHWPLEENIYSHNHPMFGSISEWFYKYLAGIRPANDAVGYNKIIIHPQINDLQWAKASYNSVLGKVSTYWKKSGKTLTLDITIPVNATAEVFLPASLKNIKERGIPVTGDGAVQFKGTEKKETVFSLGSGTYQFTVQLENQ
;
A
#
# COMPACT_ATOMS: atom_id res chain seq x y z
N MET A 1 42.32 28.30 17.18
CA MET A 1 43.79 28.26 17.28
C MET A 1 44.32 26.87 17.04
N HIS A 2 45.31 26.80 16.12
CA HIS A 2 46.14 25.69 15.68
C HIS A 2 45.48 24.55 14.85
N LYS A 3 45.59 24.55 13.61
CA LYS A 3 46.57 24.28 12.50
C LYS A 3 47.71 23.33 12.84
N ASN A 4 47.75 22.17 12.08
CA ASN A 4 48.95 21.60 11.42
C ASN A 4 48.49 20.41 10.58
N LYS A 5 48.56 20.41 9.28
CA LYS A 5 49.61 20.36 8.26
C LYS A 5 50.34 19.00 8.17
N MET A 6 50.26 18.49 6.97
CA MET A 6 50.90 17.34 6.29
C MET A 6 52.42 17.25 6.53
N PRO A 7 53.06 16.10 6.12
CA PRO A 7 53.73 16.24 4.81
C PRO A 7 53.64 15.01 3.85
N LEU A 8 53.80 15.37 2.59
CA LEU A 8 54.18 14.53 1.45
C LEU A 8 55.62 14.03 1.57
N SER A 9 55.92 12.86 1.00
CA SER A 9 57.22 12.59 0.44
C SER A 9 57.10 11.77 -0.86
N THR A 10 57.63 12.37 -1.88
CA THR A 10 57.96 11.89 -3.21
C THR A 10 59.14 10.94 -3.19
N ILE A 11 59.32 10.12 -4.27
CA ILE A 11 60.51 9.97 -5.11
C ILE A 11 60.28 8.87 -6.13
N ASN A 12 60.30 9.25 -7.45
CA ASN A 12 61.11 8.85 -8.62
C ASN A 12 61.39 7.35 -8.85
N GLY A 13 61.39 6.81 -10.07
CA GLY A 13 61.51 7.39 -11.41
C GLY A 13 62.19 6.38 -12.34
N LYS A 14 62.08 6.57 -13.65
CA LYS A 14 62.84 6.06 -14.80
C LYS A 14 62.40 4.70 -15.36
N ALA A 15 61.86 4.63 -16.57
CA ALA A 15 62.25 4.99 -17.92
C ALA A 15 63.28 4.04 -18.54
N PHE A 16 62.97 3.49 -19.74
CA PHE A 16 63.72 3.32 -20.97
C PHE A 16 62.98 2.28 -21.82
N ALA A 17 62.43 2.51 -22.94
CA ALA A 17 62.77 3.09 -24.24
C ALA A 17 63.52 2.14 -25.18
N PHE A 18 63.12 2.18 -26.42
CA PHE A 18 63.82 1.92 -27.74
C PHE A 18 63.85 0.48 -28.21
N LEU A 19 63.66 0.22 -29.44
CA LEU A 19 63.65 0.69 -30.84
C LEU A 19 63.88 -0.56 -31.69
N PHE A 20 63.49 -0.77 -32.83
CA PHE A 20 63.76 -0.37 -34.24
C PHE A 20 63.29 -1.42 -35.26
N PHE A 21 62.53 -0.96 -36.26
CA PHE A 21 62.69 -1.11 -37.70
C PHE A 21 62.99 -2.49 -38.34
N ILE A 22 62.16 -2.83 -39.34
CA ILE A 22 62.59 -2.98 -40.69
C ILE A 22 61.44 -2.80 -41.69
N LEU A 23 61.71 -1.94 -42.68
CA LEU A 23 60.94 -1.59 -43.88
C LEU A 23 61.22 -2.64 -44.95
N MET A 24 60.19 -3.24 -45.58
CA MET A 24 60.31 -3.79 -46.93
C MET A 24 59.17 -3.28 -47.81
N ILE A 25 59.51 -2.54 -48.81
CA ILE A 25 58.76 -2.10 -49.94
C ILE A 25 58.62 -3.28 -50.93
N ALA A 26 57.39 -3.64 -51.25
CA ALA A 26 57.09 -4.39 -52.46
C ALA A 26 55.87 -3.76 -53.15
N THR A 27 56.07 -3.17 -54.27
CA THR A 27 55.08 -2.64 -55.18
C THR A 27 54.33 -3.78 -55.86
N ALA A 28 52.98 -3.72 -55.79
CA ALA A 28 52.12 -4.39 -56.77
C ALA A 28 50.74 -3.78 -56.82
N SER A 29 50.38 -3.16 -57.84
CA SER A 29 49.12 -2.96 -58.58
C SER A 29 47.81 -2.86 -57.83
N SER A 30 47.19 -1.69 -58.02
CA SER A 30 45.83 -1.30 -57.74
C SER A 30 44.77 -2.27 -58.28
N THR A 31 44.00 -2.84 -57.40
CA THR A 31 42.60 -3.18 -57.63
C THR A 31 41.75 -2.40 -56.68
N ASP A 32 40.83 -1.63 -57.25
CA ASP A 32 39.82 -0.86 -56.53
C ASP A 32 38.97 -1.74 -55.61
N ALA A 33 39.38 -1.88 -54.33
CA ALA A 33 38.53 -2.34 -53.26
C ALA A 33 37.92 -1.10 -52.59
N ARG A 34 36.72 -0.70 -52.98
CA ARG A 34 35.96 0.27 -52.23
C ARG A 34 35.83 -0.22 -50.76
N PRO A 35 36.16 0.57 -49.73
CA PRO A 35 35.96 0.19 -48.37
C PRO A 35 34.47 -0.08 -48.14
N ILE A 36 34.12 -1.29 -47.72
CA ILE A 36 32.78 -1.60 -47.22
C ILE A 36 32.57 -0.66 -46.01
N LYS A 37 31.81 0.42 -46.22
CA LYS A 37 31.29 1.20 -45.14
C LYS A 37 30.40 0.27 -44.32
N TRP A 38 30.92 -0.19 -43.17
CA TRP A 38 30.09 -0.78 -42.15
C TRP A 38 29.01 0.28 -41.85
N LYS A 39 27.73 -0.03 -42.17
CA LYS A 39 26.62 0.76 -41.69
C LYS A 39 26.81 0.84 -40.16
N GLU A 40 27.02 2.01 -39.61
CA GLU A 40 26.92 2.22 -38.18
C GLU A 40 25.61 1.57 -37.75
N GLN A 41 25.69 0.52 -36.89
CA GLN A 41 24.50 -0.02 -36.26
C GLN A 41 23.92 1.15 -35.47
N ASN A 42 22.77 1.64 -35.90
CA ASN A 42 22.06 2.68 -35.17
C ASN A 42 21.85 2.21 -33.72
N LYS A 43 22.37 2.98 -32.78
CA LYS A 43 22.18 2.68 -31.35
C LYS A 43 20.67 2.70 -31.06
N PRO A 44 20.15 1.73 -30.28
CA PRO A 44 18.74 1.73 -29.90
C PRO A 44 18.40 3.02 -29.14
N GLY A 45 17.22 3.57 -29.41
CA GLY A 45 16.72 4.78 -28.74
C GLY A 45 16.27 4.54 -27.29
N ILE A 46 16.10 3.25 -26.89
CA ILE A 46 15.61 2.84 -25.58
C ILE A 46 16.53 1.80 -24.95
N ASN A 47 16.60 1.83 -23.62
CA ASN A 47 17.34 0.89 -22.79
C ASN A 47 16.43 0.34 -21.69
N ILE A 48 16.72 -0.88 -21.23
CA ILE A 48 15.99 -1.53 -20.14
C ILE A 48 16.62 -1.10 -18.81
N GLN A 49 15.82 -0.52 -17.91
CA GLN A 49 16.28 0.03 -16.64
C GLN A 49 16.11 -0.97 -15.48
N SER A 50 14.97 -1.64 -15.38
CA SER A 50 14.68 -2.60 -14.31
C SER A 50 13.76 -3.71 -14.81
N LEU A 51 13.85 -4.86 -14.16
CA LEU A 51 13.02 -6.04 -14.41
C LEU A 51 12.18 -6.36 -13.16
N HIS A 52 10.92 -6.74 -13.36
CA HIS A 52 10.00 -7.11 -12.30
C HIS A 52 9.29 -8.43 -12.63
N CYS A 53 9.03 -9.22 -11.61
CA CYS A 53 8.18 -10.40 -11.67
C CYS A 53 7.17 -10.27 -10.54
N GLU A 54 5.85 -10.36 -10.83
CA GLU A 54 4.77 -10.09 -9.89
C GLU A 54 4.95 -8.73 -9.17
N ASN A 55 5.23 -7.67 -9.93
CA ASN A 55 5.50 -6.31 -9.45
C ASN A 55 6.69 -6.17 -8.48
N GLN A 56 7.51 -7.22 -8.30
CA GLN A 56 8.64 -7.24 -7.39
C GLN A 56 9.97 -7.47 -8.14
N GLN A 57 11.06 -7.02 -7.55
CA GLN A 57 12.40 -7.31 -8.05
C GLN A 57 12.94 -8.60 -7.41
N ASN A 58 13.22 -9.62 -8.24
CA ASN A 58 13.76 -10.88 -7.79
C ASN A 58 12.98 -11.55 -6.63
N PRO A 59 11.65 -11.74 -6.76
CA PRO A 59 10.82 -12.26 -5.68
C PRO A 59 11.21 -13.68 -5.28
N LEU A 60 11.02 -13.98 -3.99
CA LEU A 60 11.21 -15.31 -3.42
C LEU A 60 9.86 -15.91 -3.06
N GLY A 61 9.69 -17.16 -3.44
CA GLY A 61 8.57 -17.96 -2.98
C GLY A 61 7.23 -17.61 -3.63
N ILE A 62 7.19 -17.12 -4.88
CA ILE A 62 5.92 -16.87 -5.58
C ILE A 62 5.20 -18.18 -5.92
N ASP A 63 3.88 -18.17 -5.94
CA ASP A 63 3.04 -19.33 -6.26
C ASP A 63 2.21 -19.16 -7.55
N ALA A 64 2.38 -18.05 -8.26
CA ALA A 64 1.79 -17.84 -9.59
C ALA A 64 2.39 -18.84 -10.62
N LEU A 65 1.54 -19.67 -11.24
CA LEU A 65 1.97 -20.64 -12.25
C LEU A 65 2.36 -19.98 -13.58
N HIS A 66 1.82 -18.82 -13.84
CA HIS A 66 2.09 -17.96 -14.99
C HIS A 66 2.51 -16.56 -14.52
N PRO A 67 3.69 -16.42 -13.85
CA PRO A 67 4.06 -15.14 -13.26
C PRO A 67 4.12 -14.03 -14.32
N ARG A 68 3.68 -12.85 -13.92
CA ARG A 68 3.67 -11.65 -14.76
C ARG A 68 5.04 -11.00 -14.74
N LEU A 69 5.63 -10.86 -15.92
CA LEU A 69 6.93 -10.22 -16.13
C LEU A 69 6.74 -8.77 -16.60
N GLY A 70 7.60 -7.88 -16.17
CA GLY A 70 7.57 -6.48 -16.55
C GLY A 70 8.96 -5.86 -16.55
N TRP A 71 9.11 -4.76 -17.30
CA TRP A 71 10.34 -3.98 -17.34
C TRP A 71 10.05 -2.51 -17.58
N ILE A 72 10.88 -1.67 -17.00
CA ILE A 72 10.85 -0.23 -17.21
C ILE A 72 11.87 0.13 -18.28
N LEU A 73 11.44 0.95 -19.24
CA LEU A 73 12.27 1.45 -20.33
C LEU A 73 12.72 2.89 -20.05
N LYS A 74 13.89 3.24 -20.54
CA LYS A 74 14.43 4.59 -20.50
C LYS A 74 14.91 4.98 -21.88
N SER A 75 14.49 6.15 -22.36
CA SER A 75 15.03 6.74 -23.60
C SER A 75 16.45 7.27 -23.38
N ASN A 76 17.23 7.31 -24.44
CA ASN A 76 18.52 8.01 -24.42
C ASN A 76 18.31 9.51 -24.19
N ALA A 77 19.35 10.18 -23.66
CA ALA A 77 19.27 11.61 -23.37
C ALA A 77 18.91 12.41 -24.64
N GLY A 78 17.88 13.23 -24.52
CA GLY A 78 17.38 14.09 -25.58
C GLY A 78 16.45 13.43 -26.60
N GLU A 79 16.26 12.11 -26.57
CA GLU A 79 15.32 11.42 -27.47
C GLU A 79 13.87 11.56 -26.96
N ARG A 80 12.94 11.74 -27.90
CA ARG A 80 11.51 11.92 -27.67
C ARG A 80 10.70 10.95 -28.53
N GLY A 81 9.46 10.71 -28.14
CA GLY A 81 8.52 9.86 -28.88
C GLY A 81 9.00 8.41 -29.00
N GLN A 82 9.82 7.96 -28.05
CA GLN A 82 10.33 6.59 -28.04
C GLN A 82 9.29 5.65 -27.46
N TYR A 83 9.09 4.51 -28.11
CA TYR A 83 8.28 3.42 -27.61
C TYR A 83 8.84 2.08 -28.10
N GLN A 84 8.50 1.04 -27.36
CA GLN A 84 8.81 -0.34 -27.75
C GLN A 84 7.88 -0.80 -28.86
N THR A 85 8.39 -1.54 -29.84
CA THR A 85 7.59 -2.16 -30.90
C THR A 85 7.57 -3.68 -30.78
N ALA A 86 8.60 -4.26 -30.17
CA ALA A 86 8.71 -5.70 -29.96
C ALA A 86 9.57 -5.99 -28.73
N TYR A 87 9.45 -7.20 -28.24
CA TYR A 87 10.33 -7.74 -27.19
C TYR A 87 10.67 -9.21 -27.44
N GLN A 88 11.72 -9.70 -26.76
CA GLN A 88 12.01 -11.11 -26.64
C GLN A 88 12.43 -11.40 -25.19
N ILE A 89 11.79 -12.40 -24.58
CA ILE A 89 12.09 -12.87 -23.24
C ILE A 89 12.80 -14.22 -23.33
N GLN A 90 13.85 -14.40 -22.54
CA GLN A 90 14.50 -15.69 -22.35
C GLN A 90 14.49 -16.07 -20.88
N VAL A 91 14.08 -17.32 -20.58
CA VAL A 91 14.08 -17.90 -19.24
C VAL A 91 14.88 -19.20 -19.23
N ALA A 92 15.74 -19.34 -18.24
CA ALA A 92 16.56 -20.53 -18.06
C ALA A 92 16.54 -21.05 -16.61
N SER A 93 16.79 -22.35 -16.44
CA SER A 93 16.88 -23.02 -15.14
C SER A 93 18.16 -22.67 -14.36
N SER A 94 19.13 -22.02 -15.00
CA SER A 94 20.34 -21.53 -14.34
C SER A 94 20.89 -20.28 -15.03
N LEU A 95 21.60 -19.46 -14.26
CA LEU A 95 22.26 -18.26 -14.79
C LEU A 95 23.33 -18.62 -15.86
N ALA A 96 24.02 -19.74 -15.69
CA ALA A 96 25.04 -20.23 -16.66
C ALA A 96 24.40 -20.53 -18.02
N LEU A 97 23.28 -21.22 -18.06
CA LEU A 97 22.53 -21.49 -19.28
C LEU A 97 22.03 -20.21 -19.94
N LEU A 98 21.45 -19.29 -19.15
CA LEU A 98 20.96 -18.01 -19.67
C LEU A 98 22.09 -17.18 -20.29
N ASN A 99 23.27 -17.12 -19.63
CA ASN A 99 24.45 -16.40 -20.14
C ASN A 99 25.03 -17.06 -21.40
N ALA A 100 24.90 -18.39 -21.53
CA ALA A 100 25.28 -19.12 -22.73
C ALA A 100 24.25 -19.01 -23.88
N GLY A 101 23.18 -18.23 -23.71
CA GLY A 101 22.10 -18.07 -24.68
C GLY A 101 21.16 -19.27 -24.78
N LYS A 102 21.20 -20.18 -23.80
CA LYS A 102 20.37 -21.40 -23.77
C LYS A 102 19.16 -21.15 -22.84
N ALA A 103 18.06 -20.79 -23.43
CA ALA A 103 16.77 -20.59 -22.73
C ALA A 103 16.01 -21.93 -22.63
N ASP A 104 16.47 -22.82 -21.75
CA ASP A 104 15.97 -24.19 -21.64
C ASP A 104 14.54 -24.27 -21.06
N VAL A 105 14.02 -23.18 -20.50
CA VAL A 105 12.69 -23.08 -19.91
C VAL A 105 11.71 -22.34 -20.81
N TRP A 106 12.07 -21.18 -21.33
CA TRP A 106 11.27 -20.40 -22.26
C TRP A 106 12.09 -19.44 -23.10
N ASP A 107 11.86 -19.44 -24.39
CA ASP A 107 12.22 -18.36 -25.31
C ASP A 107 10.93 -17.91 -26.02
N SER A 108 10.51 -16.70 -25.81
CA SER A 108 9.28 -16.18 -26.42
C SER A 108 9.41 -16.01 -27.92
N GLY A 109 10.63 -16.06 -28.49
CA GLY A 109 10.86 -15.47 -29.78
C GLY A 109 10.63 -13.96 -29.76
N ILE A 110 10.69 -13.33 -30.92
CA ILE A 110 10.38 -11.92 -31.07
C ILE A 110 8.85 -11.79 -31.13
N ILE A 111 8.30 -11.03 -30.20
CA ILE A 111 6.87 -10.73 -30.12
C ILE A 111 6.65 -9.27 -30.47
N ASP A 112 5.91 -9.00 -31.54
CA ASP A 112 5.50 -7.66 -31.92
C ASP A 112 4.41 -7.17 -30.94
N ASN A 113 4.83 -6.41 -29.91
CA ASN A 113 3.96 -5.88 -28.88
C ASN A 113 4.62 -4.68 -28.18
N ILE A 114 3.84 -3.65 -27.91
CA ILE A 114 4.26 -2.45 -27.20
C ILE A 114 4.27 -2.61 -25.69
N ALA A 115 3.60 -3.63 -25.14
CA ALA A 115 3.51 -3.86 -23.70
C ALA A 115 4.87 -4.18 -23.11
N SER A 116 5.17 -3.54 -21.97
CA SER A 116 6.38 -3.78 -21.16
C SER A 116 6.05 -4.14 -19.71
N ASN A 117 4.78 -4.43 -19.44
CA ASN A 117 4.30 -4.83 -18.11
C ASN A 117 3.20 -5.90 -18.24
N ASN A 118 2.99 -6.69 -17.19
CA ASN A 118 1.99 -7.77 -17.13
C ASN A 118 2.09 -8.80 -18.28
N ILE A 119 3.30 -9.14 -18.67
CA ILE A 119 3.55 -10.19 -19.67
C ILE A 119 3.52 -11.54 -18.97
N SER A 120 2.45 -12.30 -19.18
CA SER A 120 2.30 -13.63 -18.58
C SER A 120 3.36 -14.60 -19.11
N TYR A 121 4.05 -15.28 -18.21
CA TYR A 121 4.95 -16.39 -18.55
C TYR A 121 4.17 -17.51 -19.25
N SER A 122 4.69 -17.96 -20.39
CA SER A 122 4.07 -19.01 -21.24
C SER A 122 5.06 -20.13 -21.62
N GLY A 123 6.07 -20.36 -20.78
CA GLY A 123 7.05 -21.41 -20.97
C GLY A 123 6.64 -22.77 -20.41
N LYS A 124 7.62 -23.63 -20.16
CA LYS A 124 7.42 -24.95 -19.54
C LYS A 124 6.82 -24.81 -18.15
N PRO A 125 6.03 -25.81 -17.67
CA PRO A 125 5.49 -25.79 -16.32
C PRO A 125 6.55 -25.51 -15.26
N LEU A 126 6.26 -24.60 -14.34
CA LEU A 126 7.11 -24.23 -13.24
C LEU A 126 7.00 -25.28 -12.12
N SER A 127 8.05 -25.44 -11.32
CA SER A 127 8.11 -26.41 -10.24
C SER A 127 8.41 -25.72 -8.92
N SER A 128 7.84 -26.21 -7.84
CA SER A 128 8.09 -25.76 -6.47
C SER A 128 9.57 -25.66 -6.14
N GLU A 129 9.95 -24.66 -5.35
CA GLU A 129 11.32 -24.43 -4.83
C GLU A 129 12.38 -24.09 -5.87
N LYS A 130 12.02 -24.04 -7.15
CA LYS A 130 12.97 -23.74 -8.21
C LYS A 130 13.12 -22.26 -8.47
N ARG A 131 14.36 -21.86 -8.68
CA ARG A 131 14.72 -20.53 -9.16
C ARG A 131 14.85 -20.57 -10.67
N TYR A 132 14.27 -19.55 -11.31
CA TYR A 132 14.34 -19.32 -12.74
C TYR A 132 15.00 -17.98 -13.00
N TYR A 133 15.91 -17.92 -13.97
CA TYR A 133 16.63 -16.72 -14.37
C TYR A 133 16.10 -16.25 -15.71
N TRP A 134 15.94 -14.96 -15.86
CA TRP A 134 15.40 -14.40 -17.08
C TRP A 134 16.05 -13.09 -17.47
N ARG A 135 15.93 -12.77 -18.76
CA ARG A 135 16.34 -11.51 -19.35
C ARG A 135 15.41 -11.15 -20.49
N VAL A 136 15.39 -9.87 -20.86
CA VAL A 136 14.62 -9.36 -21.99
C VAL A 136 15.49 -8.49 -22.86
N ARG A 137 15.17 -8.41 -24.15
CA ARG A 137 15.61 -7.36 -25.05
C ARG A 137 14.39 -6.80 -25.78
N THR A 138 14.49 -5.56 -26.23
CA THR A 138 13.37 -4.81 -26.82
C THR A 138 13.80 -4.15 -28.12
N TRP A 139 12.86 -3.84 -28.96
CA TRP A 139 13.06 -3.08 -30.19
C TRP A 139 12.35 -1.73 -30.07
N ASP A 140 13.07 -0.66 -30.41
CA ASP A 140 12.53 0.69 -30.44
C ASP A 140 11.60 0.94 -31.64
N ASN A 141 11.02 2.15 -31.75
CA ASN A 141 10.16 2.57 -32.87
C ASN A 141 10.88 2.65 -34.22
N ARG A 142 12.23 2.57 -34.24
CA ARG A 142 13.05 2.49 -35.45
C ARG A 142 13.49 1.06 -35.77
N LYS A 143 12.95 0.07 -35.04
CA LYS A 143 13.28 -1.36 -35.16
C LYS A 143 14.73 -1.70 -34.75
N ASN A 144 15.41 -0.87 -33.97
CA ASN A 144 16.72 -1.17 -33.43
C ASN A 144 16.59 -1.98 -32.14
N ALA A 145 17.29 -3.10 -32.06
CA ALA A 145 17.28 -3.95 -30.88
C ALA A 145 18.15 -3.37 -29.76
N SER A 146 17.66 -3.39 -28.53
CA SER A 146 18.50 -3.16 -27.36
C SER A 146 19.49 -4.30 -27.15
N THR A 147 20.48 -4.09 -26.31
CA THR A 147 21.20 -5.20 -25.67
C THR A 147 20.25 -5.99 -24.77
N TRP A 148 20.59 -7.24 -24.46
CA TRP A 148 19.91 -7.97 -23.40
C TRP A 148 20.03 -7.22 -22.08
N SER A 149 18.95 -7.22 -21.28
CA SER A 149 18.98 -6.72 -19.93
C SER A 149 19.97 -7.49 -19.05
N ILE A 150 20.36 -6.89 -17.93
CA ILE A 150 20.98 -7.64 -16.83
C ILE A 150 19.99 -8.73 -16.41
N PRO A 151 20.42 -10.00 -16.21
CA PRO A 151 19.53 -11.06 -15.76
C PRO A 151 18.89 -10.77 -14.41
N ALA A 152 17.60 -11.05 -14.30
CA ALA A 152 16.85 -11.12 -13.06
C ALA A 152 16.45 -12.57 -12.75
N PHE A 153 15.82 -12.81 -11.62
CA PHE A 153 15.29 -14.13 -11.28
C PHE A 153 13.97 -14.03 -10.54
N TRP A 154 13.26 -15.12 -10.48
CA TRP A 154 12.24 -15.39 -9.46
C TRP A 154 12.45 -16.78 -8.88
N GLU A 155 11.94 -17.02 -7.70
CA GLU A 155 11.97 -18.32 -7.05
C GLU A 155 10.55 -18.75 -6.71
N MET A 156 10.18 -19.96 -7.12
CA MET A 156 8.86 -20.52 -6.81
C MET A 156 8.78 -20.92 -5.34
N GLY A 157 7.61 -20.70 -4.76
CA GLY A 157 7.24 -21.22 -3.46
C GLY A 157 6.82 -22.68 -3.52
N LEU A 158 5.95 -23.08 -2.60
CA LEU A 158 5.32 -24.39 -2.56
C LEU A 158 3.99 -24.30 -3.29
N LEU A 159 3.88 -24.93 -4.46
CA LEU A 159 2.76 -24.77 -5.40
C LEU A 159 1.56 -25.67 -5.04
N ASP A 160 1.83 -26.78 -4.39
CA ASP A 160 0.83 -27.76 -4.02
C ASP A 160 0.88 -28.05 -2.52
N ASN A 161 -0.26 -28.43 -1.94
CA ASN A 161 -0.33 -28.83 -0.54
C ASN A 161 0.54 -30.07 -0.24
N THR A 162 0.79 -30.92 -1.22
CA THR A 162 1.67 -32.10 -1.09
C THR A 162 3.15 -31.75 -1.02
N ASP A 163 3.54 -30.52 -1.38
CA ASP A 163 4.91 -30.02 -1.26
C ASP A 163 5.25 -29.71 0.20
N TRP A 164 4.25 -29.41 1.02
CA TRP A 164 4.40 -29.25 2.44
C TRP A 164 4.63 -30.61 3.13
N LYS A 165 5.81 -30.80 3.71
CA LYS A 165 6.17 -31.97 4.52
C LYS A 165 6.00 -31.71 6.02
N GLY A 166 6.01 -30.47 6.42
CA GLY A 166 5.71 -30.02 7.78
C GLY A 166 4.23 -30.26 8.13
N LYS A 167 3.98 -30.40 9.42
CA LYS A 167 2.63 -30.47 9.98
C LYS A 167 2.36 -29.21 10.80
N TRP A 168 1.11 -28.80 10.87
CA TRP A 168 0.71 -27.80 11.86
C TRP A 168 0.96 -28.37 13.26
N ILE A 169 1.67 -27.62 14.10
CA ILE A 169 1.96 -27.98 15.48
C ILE A 169 1.55 -26.88 16.42
N GLU A 170 1.12 -27.29 17.62
CA GLU A 170 0.69 -26.40 18.70
C GLU A 170 1.13 -26.94 20.06
N GLU A 171 1.00 -26.11 21.09
CA GLU A 171 1.26 -26.51 22.47
C GLU A 171 0.18 -27.48 22.97
N ILE A 172 0.58 -28.53 23.70
CA ILE A 172 -0.35 -29.38 24.46
C ILE A 172 -0.81 -28.62 25.69
N LYS A 173 -2.07 -28.24 25.77
CA LYS A 173 -2.68 -27.68 26.99
C LYS A 173 -3.22 -28.78 27.87
N ALA A 174 -3.04 -28.65 29.18
CA ALA A 174 -3.63 -29.53 30.14
C ALA A 174 -5.14 -29.27 30.22
N SER A 175 -5.94 -30.26 29.73
CA SER A 175 -7.41 -30.34 29.75
C SER A 175 -8.24 -29.15 29.26
N SER A 176 -9.41 -29.48 28.76
CA SER A 176 -10.48 -28.73 28.12
C SER A 176 -11.20 -27.71 29.01
N GLU A 177 -10.50 -26.81 29.69
CA GLU A 177 -11.11 -25.57 30.12
C GLU A 177 -11.18 -24.60 28.92
N GLU A 178 -11.93 -25.06 27.94
CA GLU A 178 -12.26 -24.22 26.80
C GLU A 178 -12.97 -22.96 27.30
N ASN A 179 -12.32 -21.84 27.10
CA ASN A 179 -12.89 -20.50 27.06
C ASN A 179 -13.40 -19.83 28.36
N LYS A 180 -13.21 -20.34 29.56
CA LYS A 180 -13.73 -19.66 30.73
C LYS A 180 -12.93 -18.42 31.16
N ASN A 181 -11.60 -18.33 30.81
CA ASN A 181 -10.72 -17.23 31.23
C ASN A 181 -9.79 -16.74 30.13
N LEU A 182 -10.31 -16.26 29.00
CA LEU A 182 -9.49 -15.72 27.91
C LEU A 182 -8.74 -14.44 28.30
N TYR A 183 -9.17 -13.75 29.36
CA TYR A 183 -8.52 -12.54 29.88
C TYR A 183 -7.38 -12.85 30.88
N GLU A 184 -7.21 -14.08 31.30
CA GLU A 184 -6.08 -14.48 32.15
C GLU A 184 -4.75 -14.43 31.37
N GLU A 185 -3.66 -14.33 32.15
CA GLU A 185 -2.32 -14.40 31.58
C GLU A 185 -2.08 -15.78 30.95
N LYS A 186 -1.89 -15.79 29.62
CA LYS A 186 -1.50 -16.97 28.84
C LYS A 186 -0.19 -16.68 28.16
N PRO A 187 0.95 -17.23 28.68
CA PRO A 187 2.25 -16.97 28.13
C PRO A 187 2.34 -17.40 26.66
N ALA A 188 2.97 -16.54 25.83
CA ALA A 188 3.30 -16.87 24.47
C ALA A 188 4.26 -18.07 24.44
N PRO A 189 3.94 -19.14 23.69
CA PRO A 189 4.77 -20.35 23.65
C PRO A 189 6.05 -20.12 22.88
N LEU A 190 7.16 -20.64 23.44
CA LEU A 190 8.46 -20.75 22.79
C LEU A 190 8.62 -22.17 22.28
N PHE A 191 8.79 -22.32 20.99
CA PHE A 191 9.08 -23.62 20.37
C PHE A 191 10.51 -23.67 19.91
N ARG A 192 11.15 -24.83 20.00
CA ARG A 192 12.50 -25.02 19.47
C ARG A 192 12.73 -26.44 18.95
N ARG A 193 13.70 -26.54 18.04
CA ARG A 193 14.23 -27.77 17.51
C ARG A 193 15.71 -27.64 17.25
N ASP A 194 16.53 -28.54 17.80
CA ASP A 194 17.93 -28.70 17.41
C ASP A 194 18.02 -29.64 16.20
N PHE A 195 18.97 -29.37 15.32
CA PHE A 195 19.27 -30.21 14.16
C PHE A 195 20.73 -30.07 13.74
N THR A 196 21.23 -31.01 12.98
CA THR A 196 22.61 -30.99 12.46
C THR A 196 22.60 -30.82 10.95
N ALA A 197 23.39 -29.87 10.43
CA ALA A 197 23.71 -29.74 9.02
C ALA A 197 25.13 -30.34 8.81
N PRO A 198 25.24 -31.57 8.29
CA PRO A 198 26.50 -32.33 8.37
C PRO A 198 27.53 -31.90 7.31
N ARG A 199 27.20 -31.00 6.43
CA ARG A 199 28.03 -30.62 5.26
C ARG A 199 27.96 -29.12 5.00
N LYS A 200 28.89 -28.61 4.19
CA LYS A 200 28.95 -27.22 3.77
C LYS A 200 27.65 -26.83 3.04
N ILE A 201 26.92 -25.85 3.60
CA ILE A 201 25.66 -25.38 3.09
C ILE A 201 25.89 -24.50 1.85
N LYS A 202 25.21 -24.80 0.74
CA LYS A 202 25.16 -24.01 -0.48
C LYS A 202 23.99 -23.03 -0.47
N LYS A 203 22.80 -23.50 -0.10
CA LYS A 203 21.56 -22.72 -0.06
C LYS A 203 20.63 -23.28 0.99
N ALA A 204 19.93 -22.40 1.69
CA ALA A 204 18.85 -22.80 2.59
C ALA A 204 17.66 -21.83 2.47
N VAL A 205 16.45 -22.39 2.33
CA VAL A 205 15.20 -21.65 2.21
C VAL A 205 14.21 -22.16 3.24
N MET A 206 13.60 -21.23 3.96
CA MET A 206 12.58 -21.52 4.95
C MET A 206 11.21 -21.01 4.50
N TYR A 207 10.22 -21.88 4.53
CA TYR A 207 8.80 -21.58 4.32
C TYR A 207 8.12 -21.68 5.68
N VAL A 208 7.37 -20.66 6.07
CA VAL A 208 6.74 -20.62 7.40
C VAL A 208 5.43 -19.86 7.37
N SER A 209 4.44 -20.38 8.10
CA SER A 209 3.19 -19.71 8.38
C SER A 209 2.79 -19.88 9.83
N GLY A 210 2.12 -18.87 10.39
CA GLY A 210 1.53 -18.89 11.71
C GLY A 210 0.02 -18.60 11.65
N LEU A 211 -0.74 -19.25 12.49
CA LEU A 211 -2.09 -18.85 12.86
C LEU A 211 -2.01 -18.18 14.21
N GLY A 212 -2.29 -16.91 14.27
CA GLY A 212 -1.74 -15.90 15.18
C GLY A 212 -0.51 -15.28 14.52
N TYR A 213 0.29 -14.57 15.30
CA TYR A 213 1.56 -14.02 14.82
C TYR A 213 2.74 -14.92 15.19
N TYR A 214 3.85 -14.84 14.44
CA TYR A 214 5.06 -15.54 14.78
C TYR A 214 6.32 -14.67 14.65
N GLU A 215 7.37 -15.01 15.42
CA GLU A 215 8.75 -14.65 15.15
C GLU A 215 9.60 -15.91 15.06
N ALA A 216 10.38 -16.05 13.97
CA ALA A 216 11.30 -17.15 13.76
C ALA A 216 12.74 -16.75 14.08
N PHE A 217 13.51 -17.68 14.63
CA PHE A 217 14.90 -17.50 14.97
C PHE A 217 15.75 -18.67 14.48
N LEU A 218 16.97 -18.40 14.04
CA LEU A 218 17.98 -19.39 13.70
C LEU A 218 19.29 -19.03 14.42
N ASN A 219 19.80 -19.96 15.21
CA ASN A 219 21.05 -19.81 15.96
C ASN A 219 21.15 -18.50 16.77
N GLY A 220 20.05 -18.13 17.43
CA GLY A 220 19.96 -16.93 18.27
C GLY A 220 19.61 -15.63 17.51
N LYS A 221 19.53 -15.65 16.19
CA LYS A 221 19.23 -14.48 15.38
C LYS A 221 17.79 -14.54 14.84
N LYS A 222 17.04 -13.43 14.95
CA LYS A 222 15.72 -13.32 14.30
C LYS A 222 15.87 -13.44 12.78
N VAL A 223 14.98 -14.21 12.15
CA VAL A 223 14.93 -14.37 10.70
C VAL A 223 14.19 -13.19 10.09
N GLY A 224 14.89 -12.46 9.21
CA GLY A 224 14.32 -11.29 8.54
C GLY A 224 14.01 -10.12 9.47
N ASN A 225 13.32 -9.13 8.91
CA ASN A 225 12.91 -7.89 9.62
C ASN A 225 11.39 -7.69 9.67
N ARG A 226 10.63 -8.66 9.18
CA ARG A 226 9.16 -8.61 9.16
C ARG A 226 8.60 -8.70 10.58
N LEU A 227 7.48 -8.03 10.80
CA LEU A 227 6.74 -7.97 12.06
C LEU A 227 5.29 -8.36 11.84
N LEU A 228 4.63 -8.88 12.88
CA LEU A 228 3.20 -9.22 12.86
C LEU A 228 2.83 -10.15 11.67
N GLU A 229 3.70 -11.11 11.39
CA GLU A 229 3.52 -12.10 10.32
C GLU A 229 2.63 -13.28 10.77
N PRO A 230 1.87 -13.85 9.84
CA PRO A 230 1.60 -13.41 8.48
C PRO A 230 0.55 -12.29 8.41
N GLY A 231 0.40 -11.68 7.23
CA GLY A 231 -0.67 -10.72 6.96
C GLY A 231 -2.06 -11.31 7.21
N TRP A 232 -2.98 -10.47 7.66
CA TRP A 232 -4.33 -10.89 8.02
C TRP A 232 -5.18 -11.22 6.78
N THR A 233 -5.84 -12.39 6.80
CA THR A 233 -6.78 -12.89 5.80
C THR A 233 -7.94 -13.63 6.48
N ASN A 234 -8.94 -14.03 5.72
CA ASN A 234 -9.92 -15.02 6.19
C ASN A 234 -9.26 -16.41 6.22
N TYR A 235 -8.87 -16.86 7.41
CA TYR A 235 -8.14 -18.13 7.59
C TYR A 235 -8.92 -19.39 7.18
N SER A 236 -10.23 -19.30 6.96
CA SER A 236 -11.02 -20.41 6.38
C SER A 236 -10.90 -20.48 4.85
N LYS A 237 -10.39 -19.42 4.20
CA LYS A 237 -10.23 -19.31 2.75
C LYS A 237 -8.75 -19.32 2.35
N ARG A 238 -7.93 -18.47 2.97
CA ARG A 238 -6.50 -18.32 2.68
C ARG A 238 -5.67 -18.15 3.94
N ILE A 239 -4.50 -18.81 3.95
CA ILE A 239 -3.48 -18.67 5.00
C ILE A 239 -2.18 -18.30 4.29
N LEU A 240 -1.63 -17.15 4.59
CA LEU A 240 -0.40 -16.67 3.97
C LEU A 240 0.82 -17.34 4.60
N TYR A 241 1.81 -17.72 3.77
CA TYR A 241 3.12 -18.16 4.25
C TYR A 241 4.23 -17.30 3.70
N SER A 242 5.24 -17.05 4.52
CA SER A 242 6.42 -16.27 4.14
C SER A 242 7.56 -17.19 3.72
N THR A 243 8.38 -16.72 2.76
CA THR A 243 9.58 -17.39 2.27
C THR A 243 10.83 -16.59 2.61
N TYR A 244 11.84 -17.25 3.22
CA TYR A 244 13.08 -16.61 3.63
C TYR A 244 14.30 -17.37 3.10
N ASN A 245 15.24 -16.63 2.51
CA ASN A 245 16.59 -17.18 2.29
C ASN A 245 17.37 -17.10 3.62
N VAL A 246 17.61 -18.25 4.21
CA VAL A 246 18.25 -18.37 5.53
C VAL A 246 19.66 -18.94 5.46
N THR A 247 20.27 -18.99 4.29
CA THR A 247 21.62 -19.57 4.09
C THR A 247 22.65 -18.98 5.05
N ALA A 248 22.64 -17.65 5.26
CA ALA A 248 23.60 -16.97 6.14
C ALA A 248 23.33 -17.14 7.64
N TYR A 249 22.21 -17.73 8.03
CA TYR A 249 21.86 -17.98 9.41
C TYR A 249 22.33 -19.34 9.93
N LEU A 250 22.66 -20.25 9.03
CA LEU A 250 23.04 -21.63 9.36
C LEU A 250 24.56 -21.82 9.33
N THR A 251 25.02 -22.79 10.11
CA THR A 251 26.41 -23.24 10.14
C THR A 251 26.50 -24.74 9.88
N GLU A 252 27.63 -25.21 9.36
CA GLU A 252 27.95 -26.64 9.35
C GLU A 252 28.01 -27.15 10.80
N GLY A 253 27.44 -28.32 11.06
CA GLY A 253 27.29 -28.86 12.41
C GLY A 253 25.95 -28.52 13.05
N ASN A 254 25.95 -28.26 14.34
CA ASN A 254 24.75 -28.09 15.15
C ASN A 254 24.08 -26.73 14.96
N ASN A 255 22.79 -26.75 14.76
CA ASN A 255 21.92 -25.57 14.55
C ASN A 255 20.68 -25.68 15.44
N CYS A 256 20.01 -24.56 15.65
CA CYS A 256 18.73 -24.50 16.35
C CYS A 256 17.75 -23.58 15.64
N ILE A 257 16.51 -24.01 15.51
CA ILE A 257 15.38 -23.18 15.14
C ILE A 257 14.55 -22.87 16.38
N GLY A 258 14.21 -21.61 16.59
CA GLY A 258 13.28 -21.15 17.60
C GLY A 258 12.07 -20.45 16.99
N MET A 259 10.87 -20.63 17.55
CA MET A 259 9.65 -19.95 17.18
C MET A 259 8.96 -19.39 18.41
N VAL A 260 8.47 -18.17 18.33
CA VAL A 260 7.57 -17.54 19.33
C VAL A 260 6.24 -17.25 18.63
N LEU A 261 5.13 -17.62 19.30
CA LEU A 261 3.80 -17.35 18.73
C LEU A 261 3.04 -16.33 19.58
N GLY A 262 2.38 -15.40 18.91
CA GLY A 262 1.43 -14.45 19.48
C GLY A 262 -0.01 -14.75 19.05
N ASN A 263 -0.97 -14.12 19.72
CA ASN A 263 -2.41 -14.35 19.48
C ASN A 263 -2.91 -13.79 18.14
N GLY A 264 -2.45 -12.59 17.77
CA GLY A 264 -2.84 -11.90 16.54
C GLY A 264 -4.37 -11.86 16.32
N TRP A 265 -4.77 -11.93 15.07
CA TRP A 265 -6.19 -12.01 14.65
C TRP A 265 -6.79 -13.40 14.76
N TYR A 266 -5.98 -14.44 14.97
CA TYR A 266 -6.46 -15.81 15.13
C TYR A 266 -6.98 -16.13 16.53
N ASN A 267 -6.49 -15.40 17.55
CA ASN A 267 -6.94 -15.57 18.95
C ASN A 267 -7.19 -14.23 19.65
N PRO A 268 -8.06 -13.35 19.10
CA PRO A 268 -8.39 -12.09 19.75
C PRO A 268 -9.20 -12.33 21.04
N LEU A 269 -9.19 -11.37 21.95
CA LEU A 269 -10.06 -11.43 23.14
C LEU A 269 -11.54 -11.27 22.79
N PRO A 270 -12.47 -11.83 23.57
CA PRO A 270 -13.91 -11.73 23.34
C PRO A 270 -14.47 -10.36 23.78
N MET A 271 -13.88 -9.29 23.28
CA MET A 271 -14.36 -7.93 23.53
C MET A 271 -15.62 -7.63 22.71
N LYS A 272 -16.66 -7.10 23.37
CA LYS A 272 -17.88 -6.65 22.68
C LYS A 272 -17.73 -5.19 22.28
N PHE A 273 -17.29 -4.96 21.05
CA PHE A 273 -17.17 -3.65 20.45
C PHE A 273 -18.53 -2.96 20.42
N TRP A 274 -18.58 -1.71 20.82
CA TRP A 274 -19.80 -0.90 21.01
C TRP A 274 -20.85 -1.57 21.90
N GLY A 275 -20.42 -2.48 22.79
CA GLY A 275 -21.29 -3.24 23.69
C GLY A 275 -22.08 -4.38 23.02
N ARG A 276 -21.94 -4.61 21.73
CA ARG A 276 -22.79 -5.54 20.96
C ARG A 276 -22.06 -6.52 20.04
N ARG A 277 -20.86 -6.19 19.53
CA ARG A 277 -20.20 -7.00 18.50
C ARG A 277 -18.94 -7.67 19.03
N ASN A 278 -18.96 -8.99 19.13
CA ASN A 278 -17.78 -9.79 19.47
C ASN A 278 -17.15 -10.31 18.16
N ILE A 279 -15.97 -9.79 17.80
CA ILE A 279 -15.28 -10.16 16.54
C ILE A 279 -14.95 -11.66 16.47
N ARG A 280 -14.77 -12.35 17.60
CA ARG A 280 -14.54 -13.82 17.62
C ARG A 280 -15.69 -14.63 17.03
N GLU A 281 -16.91 -14.09 17.03
CA GLU A 281 -18.10 -14.77 16.45
C GLU A 281 -18.09 -14.78 14.92
N SER A 282 -17.31 -13.92 14.32
CA SER A 282 -17.21 -13.78 12.86
C SER A 282 -15.88 -14.25 12.29
N LEU A 283 -14.80 -14.20 13.06
CA LEU A 283 -13.48 -14.64 12.65
C LEU A 283 -13.30 -16.15 12.81
N THR A 284 -12.44 -16.75 11.98
CA THR A 284 -11.92 -18.09 12.23
C THR A 284 -10.89 -18.00 13.34
N VAL A 285 -11.20 -18.60 14.49
CA VAL A 285 -10.39 -18.48 15.71
C VAL A 285 -9.89 -19.82 16.24
N GLY A 286 -8.82 -19.80 17.00
CA GLY A 286 -8.23 -20.98 17.65
C GLY A 286 -6.98 -20.63 18.47
N GLU A 287 -6.32 -21.65 19.00
CA GLU A 287 -5.05 -21.50 19.66
C GLU A 287 -3.90 -21.29 18.66
N PRO A 288 -2.92 -20.41 18.96
CA PRO A 288 -1.80 -20.16 18.08
C PRO A 288 -1.03 -21.43 17.71
N LYS A 289 -0.75 -21.58 16.42
CA LYS A 289 -0.04 -22.72 15.84
C LYS A 289 0.78 -22.27 14.64
N PHE A 290 1.72 -23.12 14.21
CA PHE A 290 2.52 -22.83 13.02
C PHE A 290 2.82 -24.07 12.20
N ILE A 291 3.14 -23.87 10.93
CA ILE A 291 3.72 -24.83 10.01
C ILE A 291 5.02 -24.27 9.46
N MET A 292 6.06 -25.10 9.33
CA MET A 292 7.35 -24.68 8.84
C MET A 292 8.06 -25.81 8.10
N GLN A 293 8.83 -25.41 7.06
CA GLN A 293 9.69 -26.29 6.28
C GLN A 293 10.97 -25.53 5.93
N LEU A 294 12.12 -26.07 6.32
CA LEU A 294 13.44 -25.56 5.97
C LEU A 294 14.12 -26.56 5.05
N ASN A 295 14.40 -26.15 3.83
CA ASN A 295 15.07 -26.95 2.80
C ASN A 295 16.54 -26.51 2.71
N ILE A 296 17.47 -27.44 2.86
CA ILE A 296 18.91 -27.20 2.84
C ILE A 296 19.50 -27.94 1.63
N GLU A 297 20.24 -27.23 0.78
CA GLU A 297 21.06 -27.79 -0.30
C GLU A 297 22.52 -27.64 0.09
N TYR A 298 23.27 -28.73 0.05
CA TYR A 298 24.68 -28.76 0.35
C TYR A 298 25.56 -28.57 -0.93
N SER A 299 26.82 -28.25 -0.72
CA SER A 299 27.77 -28.00 -1.82
C SER A 299 28.06 -29.24 -2.66
N ASP A 300 27.84 -30.46 -2.14
CA ASP A 300 27.92 -31.73 -2.87
C ASP A 300 26.64 -32.09 -3.64
N GLY A 301 25.60 -31.23 -3.58
CA GLY A 301 24.31 -31.42 -4.24
C GLY A 301 23.29 -32.23 -3.44
N SER A 302 23.69 -32.81 -2.30
CA SER A 302 22.75 -33.48 -1.40
C SER A 302 21.82 -32.48 -0.74
N LYS A 303 20.65 -32.95 -0.22
CA LYS A 303 19.62 -32.12 0.38
C LYS A 303 19.15 -32.72 1.70
N ASP A 304 18.85 -31.81 2.64
CA ASP A 304 18.15 -32.13 3.86
C ASP A 304 16.93 -31.23 4.04
N GLN A 305 15.98 -31.72 4.81
CA GLN A 305 14.74 -31.00 5.11
C GLN A 305 14.41 -31.09 6.59
N ILE A 306 14.22 -29.94 7.24
CA ILE A 306 13.77 -29.81 8.61
C ILE A 306 12.38 -29.25 8.60
N VAL A 307 11.43 -29.93 9.28
CA VAL A 307 10.01 -29.57 9.21
C VAL A 307 9.41 -29.39 10.62
N SER A 308 8.27 -28.75 10.72
CA SER A 308 7.45 -28.79 11.92
C SER A 308 6.82 -30.18 12.09
N ASP A 309 7.20 -30.86 13.18
CA ASP A 309 6.80 -32.23 13.53
C ASP A 309 6.91 -32.47 15.06
N ASN A 310 6.71 -33.70 15.49
CA ASN A 310 6.74 -34.07 16.91
C ASN A 310 8.15 -34.01 17.55
N ALA A 311 9.22 -33.73 16.80
CA ALA A 311 10.56 -33.56 17.35
C ALA A 311 10.78 -32.18 17.97
N TRP A 312 9.85 -31.25 17.75
CA TRP A 312 9.85 -29.97 18.40
C TRP A 312 9.48 -30.08 19.86
N LYS A 313 9.98 -29.12 20.64
CA LYS A 313 9.67 -28.94 22.04
C LYS A 313 9.13 -27.54 22.31
N VAL A 314 8.31 -27.39 23.35
CA VAL A 314 7.66 -26.14 23.71
C VAL A 314 7.78 -25.84 25.22
N THR A 315 7.90 -24.57 25.54
CA THR A 315 7.83 -24.03 26.90
C THR A 315 7.20 -22.65 26.93
N SER A 316 6.90 -22.14 28.11
CA SER A 316 6.39 -20.77 28.27
C SER A 316 7.54 -19.76 28.28
N GLY A 317 7.35 -18.60 27.63
CA GLY A 317 8.34 -17.53 27.54
C GLY A 317 8.06 -16.32 28.44
N PRO A 318 8.83 -15.26 28.27
CA PRO A 318 8.69 -14.00 29.01
C PRO A 318 7.48 -13.15 28.64
N ILE A 319 6.88 -13.35 27.45
CA ILE A 319 5.63 -12.69 27.07
C ILE A 319 4.49 -13.41 27.76
N VAL A 320 4.03 -12.88 28.89
CA VAL A 320 3.03 -13.54 29.73
C VAL A 320 1.61 -13.29 29.31
N GLN A 321 1.41 -12.21 28.51
CA GLN A 321 0.13 -11.90 27.87
C GLN A 321 0.39 -11.06 26.62
N ASN A 322 -0.37 -11.28 25.55
CA ASN A 322 -0.38 -10.44 24.36
C ASN A 322 -1.78 -10.39 23.75
N ASN A 323 -2.13 -9.23 23.24
CA ASN A 323 -3.37 -8.99 22.52
C ASN A 323 -3.19 -7.82 21.56
N ILE A 324 -3.75 -7.91 20.38
CA ILE A 324 -3.61 -6.88 19.35
C ILE A 324 -4.12 -5.51 19.80
N TYR A 325 -5.17 -5.44 20.64
CA TYR A 325 -5.76 -4.19 21.11
C TYR A 325 -5.22 -3.74 22.48
N LEU A 326 -5.19 -4.68 23.45
CA LEU A 326 -4.88 -4.36 24.86
C LEU A 326 -3.39 -4.34 25.15
N GLY A 327 -2.55 -4.74 24.19
CA GLY A 327 -1.10 -4.67 24.30
C GLY A 327 -0.43 -5.94 24.80
N GLU A 328 0.80 -5.81 25.29
CA GLU A 328 1.68 -6.92 25.69
C GLU A 328 2.18 -6.74 27.13
N LYS A 329 2.22 -7.85 27.87
CA LYS A 329 2.88 -7.92 29.18
C LYS A 329 4.10 -8.83 29.09
N TYR A 330 5.27 -8.29 29.44
CA TYR A 330 6.55 -8.97 29.39
C TYR A 330 7.18 -9.03 30.76
N ASP A 331 7.58 -10.22 31.20
CA ASP A 331 8.30 -10.45 32.46
C ASP A 331 9.74 -10.90 32.17
N ALA A 332 10.69 -9.98 32.28
CA ALA A 332 12.10 -10.27 31.99
C ALA A 332 12.75 -11.28 32.93
N ARG A 333 12.15 -11.57 34.13
CA ARG A 333 12.60 -12.63 35.04
C ARG A 333 12.38 -14.02 34.47
N LYS A 334 11.45 -14.15 33.46
CA LYS A 334 11.13 -15.42 32.79
C LYS A 334 11.91 -15.63 31.50
N GLU A 335 12.86 -14.77 31.18
CA GLU A 335 13.74 -14.96 30.02
C GLU A 335 14.57 -16.22 30.18
N ILE A 336 14.64 -17.02 29.13
CA ILE A 336 15.47 -18.21 29.05
C ILE A 336 16.69 -17.86 28.17
N PRO A 337 17.88 -17.68 28.78
CA PRO A 337 19.08 -17.38 28.00
C PRO A 337 19.32 -18.43 26.93
N ASP A 338 19.71 -17.97 25.74
CA ASP A 338 20.09 -18.84 24.63
C ASP A 338 19.04 -19.89 24.19
N TRP A 339 17.76 -19.66 24.53
CA TRP A 339 16.65 -20.60 24.26
C TRP A 339 16.56 -21.02 22.78
N ASN A 340 17.07 -20.22 21.88
CA ASN A 340 17.06 -20.39 20.43
C ASN A 340 18.45 -20.63 19.83
N LYS A 341 19.42 -21.09 20.65
CA LYS A 341 20.76 -21.55 20.23
C LYS A 341 20.91 -23.06 20.45
N ALA A 342 21.73 -23.70 19.66
CA ALA A 342 21.99 -25.14 19.76
C ALA A 342 22.61 -25.53 21.09
N GLY A 343 22.27 -26.73 21.56
CA GLY A 343 22.89 -27.33 22.76
C GLY A 343 22.25 -27.00 24.11
N LEU A 344 21.12 -26.26 24.13
CA LEU A 344 20.38 -26.02 25.38
C LEU A 344 19.76 -27.32 25.90
N ASN A 345 19.92 -27.58 27.20
CA ASN A 345 19.21 -28.68 27.86
C ASN A 345 17.70 -28.39 27.90
N THR A 346 16.91 -29.21 27.24
CA THR A 346 15.46 -29.10 27.14
C THR A 346 14.72 -30.26 27.78
N SER A 347 15.30 -30.93 28.75
CA SER A 347 14.69 -32.06 29.43
C SER A 347 13.36 -31.73 30.13
N ASN A 348 13.21 -30.47 30.55
CA ASN A 348 12.00 -29.92 31.19
C ASN A 348 11.03 -29.25 30.18
N TRP A 349 11.33 -29.25 28.87
CA TRP A 349 10.43 -28.74 27.87
C TRP A 349 9.40 -29.81 27.48
N ARG A 350 8.17 -29.40 27.22
CA ARG A 350 7.07 -30.29 26.89
C ARG A 350 7.12 -30.67 25.39
N PRO A 351 6.59 -31.84 25.00
CA PRO A 351 6.39 -32.18 23.62
C PRO A 351 5.31 -31.27 23.01
N VAL A 352 5.33 -31.13 21.68
CA VAL A 352 4.26 -30.53 20.89
C VAL A 352 3.23 -31.57 20.47
N LYS A 353 2.07 -31.11 19.98
CA LYS A 353 1.11 -31.99 19.29
C LYS A 353 0.84 -31.50 17.87
N ASN A 354 0.46 -32.45 17.00
CA ASN A 354 -0.08 -32.08 15.71
C ASN A 354 -1.42 -31.35 15.90
N ALA A 355 -1.60 -30.27 15.15
CA ALA A 355 -2.78 -29.43 15.19
C ALA A 355 -3.61 -29.60 13.93
N VAL A 356 -4.91 -29.37 14.05
CA VAL A 356 -5.80 -29.22 12.91
C VAL A 356 -5.80 -27.73 12.52
N ALA A 357 -5.52 -27.45 11.26
CA ALA A 357 -5.62 -26.09 10.71
C ALA A 357 -7.04 -25.82 10.19
N PRO A 358 -7.43 -24.54 10.04
CA PRO A 358 -8.58 -24.16 9.24
C PRO A 358 -8.46 -24.66 7.79
N SER A 359 -9.57 -24.63 7.06
CA SER A 359 -9.64 -25.12 5.67
C SER A 359 -8.95 -24.24 4.63
N GLY A 360 -8.47 -23.07 5.02
CA GLY A 360 -7.85 -22.11 4.11
C GLY A 360 -6.62 -22.68 3.40
N LYS A 361 -6.51 -22.37 2.11
CA LYS A 361 -5.34 -22.75 1.31
C LYS A 361 -4.11 -21.99 1.77
N LEU A 362 -2.97 -22.68 1.90
CA LEU A 362 -1.67 -22.02 2.07
C LEU A 362 -1.29 -21.34 0.75
N CYS A 363 -1.10 -20.03 0.80
CA CYS A 363 -0.71 -19.18 -0.34
C CYS A 363 0.53 -18.38 -0.01
N SER A 364 1.35 -18.13 -1.00
CA SER A 364 2.54 -17.30 -0.80
C SER A 364 2.17 -15.86 -0.46
N GLU A 365 2.87 -15.29 0.51
CA GLU A 365 2.69 -13.89 0.91
C GLU A 365 3.49 -12.98 -0.02
N GLN A 366 2.80 -12.29 -0.92
CA GLN A 366 3.37 -11.28 -1.81
C GLN A 366 3.11 -9.85 -1.33
N LEU A 367 2.43 -9.70 -0.21
CA LEU A 367 2.14 -8.43 0.45
C LEU A 367 3.45 -7.76 0.93
N PRO A 368 3.62 -6.44 0.78
CA PRO A 368 4.69 -5.72 1.44
C PRO A 368 4.66 -5.94 2.96
N PRO A 369 5.77 -6.40 3.57
CA PRO A 369 5.79 -6.77 4.98
C PRO A 369 5.63 -5.57 5.90
N ILE A 370 5.07 -5.79 7.09
CA ILE A 370 5.10 -4.80 8.16
C ILE A 370 6.54 -4.74 8.71
N VAL A 371 7.09 -3.54 8.79
CA VAL A 371 8.45 -3.27 9.28
C VAL A 371 8.49 -2.08 10.22
N VAL A 372 9.60 -1.91 10.94
CA VAL A 372 9.96 -0.61 11.53
C VAL A 372 10.55 0.24 10.41
N GLY A 373 9.82 1.27 10.00
CA GLY A 373 10.25 2.17 8.93
C GLY A 373 10.97 3.42 9.41
N ASP A 374 10.73 3.86 10.66
CA ASP A 374 11.34 5.04 11.26
C ASP A 374 11.48 4.86 12.77
N THR A 375 12.43 5.59 13.36
CA THR A 375 12.66 5.63 14.81
C THR A 375 12.64 7.09 15.26
N ILE A 376 11.73 7.44 16.17
CA ILE A 376 11.57 8.79 16.68
C ILE A 376 11.91 8.89 18.15
N LEU A 377 12.53 10.01 18.52
CA LEU A 377 12.82 10.34 19.91
C LEU A 377 11.73 11.26 20.46
N PRO A 378 11.48 11.22 21.79
CA PRO A 378 10.59 12.19 22.42
C PRO A 378 11.07 13.63 22.20
N ILE A 379 10.14 14.53 21.89
CA ILE A 379 10.40 15.97 21.90
C ILE A 379 10.29 16.57 23.29
N SER A 380 9.54 15.91 24.19
CA SER A 380 9.47 16.29 25.59
C SER A 380 9.08 15.10 26.48
N ILE A 381 9.56 15.13 27.72
CA ILE A 381 9.14 14.25 28.81
C ILE A 381 8.81 15.13 30.02
N LYS A 382 7.57 15.02 30.50
CA LYS A 382 7.08 15.79 31.65
C LYS A 382 6.71 14.84 32.79
N LYS A 383 7.28 15.06 33.98
CA LYS A 383 6.82 14.38 35.21
C LYS A 383 5.49 15.00 35.64
N ILE A 384 4.50 14.15 35.92
CA ILE A 384 3.20 14.53 36.44
C ILE A 384 2.96 13.90 37.85
N ALA A 385 1.82 14.18 38.47
CA ALA A 385 1.49 13.63 39.78
C ALA A 385 1.52 12.09 39.80
N GLY A 386 1.87 11.49 40.93
CA GLY A 386 1.89 10.03 41.12
C GLY A 386 3.09 9.33 40.47
N GLU A 387 4.24 9.99 40.41
CA GLU A 387 5.49 9.42 39.87
C GLU A 387 5.32 8.89 38.40
N LYS A 388 4.55 9.61 37.59
CA LYS A 388 4.28 9.29 36.20
C LYS A 388 4.96 10.28 35.28
N PHE A 389 5.25 9.84 34.08
CA PHE A 389 5.81 10.67 33.02
C PHE A 389 4.88 10.68 31.82
N ILE A 390 4.67 11.85 31.22
CA ILE A 390 4.07 12.00 29.88
C ILE A 390 5.20 12.21 28.88
N VAL A 391 5.30 11.30 27.94
CA VAL A 391 6.25 11.33 26.83
C VAL A 391 5.50 11.83 25.58
N ASP A 392 5.94 12.93 24.97
CA ASP A 392 5.41 13.45 23.69
C ASP A 392 6.41 13.13 22.57
N PHE A 393 5.99 12.40 21.57
CA PHE A 393 6.78 12.09 20.38
C PHE A 393 6.63 13.14 19.25
N GLY A 394 5.87 14.21 19.50
CA GLY A 394 5.72 15.34 18.57
C GLY A 394 4.76 15.08 17.40
N ARG A 395 4.41 13.85 17.11
CA ARG A 395 3.41 13.49 16.10
C ARG A 395 2.66 12.22 16.48
N ASN A 396 1.43 12.11 15.98
CA ASN A 396 0.67 10.87 16.04
C ASN A 396 1.24 9.87 15.00
N PHE A 397 1.34 8.60 15.36
CA PHE A 397 1.84 7.52 14.50
C PHE A 397 1.37 6.15 15.01
N SER A 398 1.49 5.14 14.19
CA SER A 398 1.30 3.74 14.57
C SER A 398 2.64 3.05 14.81
N GLY A 399 2.70 2.21 15.83
CA GLY A 399 3.93 1.47 16.16
C GLY A 399 3.99 1.00 17.60
N ILE A 400 5.20 0.85 18.09
CA ILE A 400 5.52 0.39 19.42
C ILE A 400 6.59 1.28 20.05
N ILE A 401 6.77 1.17 21.36
CA ILE A 401 7.93 1.77 22.04
C ILE A 401 9.07 0.75 22.17
N ARG A 402 10.29 1.27 22.30
CA ARG A 402 11.44 0.55 22.82
C ARG A 402 11.95 1.29 24.05
N LEU A 403 11.98 0.59 25.17
CA LEU A 403 12.49 1.11 26.45
C LEU A 403 13.76 0.38 26.85
N GLU A 404 14.71 1.11 27.40
CA GLU A 404 15.88 0.61 28.12
C GLU A 404 15.77 1.08 29.57
N ALA A 405 15.82 0.14 30.55
CA ALA A 405 15.64 0.48 31.93
C ALA A 405 16.61 -0.29 32.83
N LYS A 406 16.93 0.31 34.00
CA LYS A 406 17.69 -0.33 35.08
C LYS A 406 16.91 -0.18 36.36
N GLY A 407 16.72 -1.29 37.07
CA GLY A 407 16.01 -1.28 38.37
C GLY A 407 16.00 -2.65 39.04
N ALA A 408 15.35 -2.75 40.18
CA ALA A 408 15.22 -4.00 40.89
C ALA A 408 14.38 -5.01 40.10
N ALA A 409 14.74 -6.30 40.19
CA ALA A 409 13.93 -7.37 39.61
C ALA A 409 12.53 -7.35 40.19
N GLY A 410 11.51 -7.50 39.33
CA GLY A 410 10.10 -7.44 39.71
C GLY A 410 9.47 -6.04 39.65
N THR A 411 10.25 -4.97 39.41
CA THR A 411 9.70 -3.63 39.21
C THR A 411 8.80 -3.64 37.98
N LEU A 412 7.53 -3.22 38.14
CA LEU A 412 6.54 -3.13 37.06
C LEU A 412 6.53 -1.72 36.47
N ILE A 413 6.81 -1.62 35.19
CA ILE A 413 6.64 -0.40 34.39
C ILE A 413 5.40 -0.59 33.52
N THR A 414 4.52 0.40 33.48
CA THR A 414 3.28 0.38 32.70
C THR A 414 3.27 1.55 31.73
N PHE A 415 2.91 1.27 30.48
CA PHE A 415 2.76 2.24 29.40
C PHE A 415 1.29 2.31 29.00
N ARG A 416 0.74 3.51 28.92
CA ARG A 416 -0.57 3.77 28.33
C ARG A 416 -0.41 4.72 27.16
N TYR A 417 -1.14 4.48 26.10
CA TYR A 417 -1.01 5.17 24.82
C TYR A 417 -2.23 6.04 24.54
N GLY A 418 -2.03 7.21 23.96
CA GLY A 418 -3.11 8.11 23.57
C GLY A 418 -2.68 9.12 22.52
N GLU A 419 -3.66 9.67 21.85
CA GLU A 419 -3.49 10.67 20.81
C GLU A 419 -3.46 12.10 21.37
N LEU A 420 -4.15 12.33 22.47
CA LEU A 420 -4.42 13.63 23.05
C LEU A 420 -4.04 13.69 24.53
N LEU A 421 -3.95 14.90 25.04
CA LEU A 421 -3.88 15.22 26.48
C LEU A 421 -5.11 16.02 26.86
N TYR A 422 -5.58 15.83 28.11
CA TYR A 422 -6.51 16.76 28.71
C TYR A 422 -5.84 18.10 29.01
N SER A 423 -6.63 19.15 29.24
CA SER A 423 -6.15 20.51 29.54
C SER A 423 -5.21 20.58 30.76
N ASN A 424 -5.35 19.63 31.72
CA ASN A 424 -4.46 19.49 32.87
C ASN A 424 -3.15 18.72 32.56
N GLY A 425 -2.91 18.32 31.30
CA GLY A 425 -1.75 17.60 30.85
C GLY A 425 -1.76 16.08 31.11
N ALA A 426 -2.84 15.52 31.64
CA ALA A 426 -3.01 14.08 31.78
C ALA A 426 -3.33 13.41 30.43
N LEU A 427 -2.95 12.13 30.28
CA LEU A 427 -3.23 11.38 29.06
C LEU A 427 -4.74 11.19 28.84
N ASN A 428 -5.23 11.60 27.69
CA ASN A 428 -6.56 11.26 27.22
C ASN A 428 -6.49 9.98 26.35
N VAL A 429 -7.14 8.91 26.83
CA VAL A 429 -7.19 7.61 26.12
C VAL A 429 -8.52 7.40 25.38
N MET A 430 -9.46 8.34 25.45
CA MET A 430 -10.85 8.10 25.05
C MET A 430 -11.02 7.94 23.54
N THR A 431 -10.26 8.67 22.72
CA THR A 431 -10.34 8.57 21.27
C THR A 431 -9.71 7.26 20.74
N SER A 432 -8.81 6.64 21.51
CA SER A 432 -8.08 5.43 21.14
C SER A 432 -8.56 4.14 21.85
N THR A 433 -9.67 4.21 22.59
CA THR A 433 -10.22 3.07 23.33
C THR A 433 -10.80 2.01 22.41
N ALA A 434 -10.27 0.77 22.47
CA ALA A 434 -10.69 -0.32 21.59
C ALA A 434 -12.20 -0.54 21.63
N GLY A 435 -12.82 -0.57 20.44
CA GLY A 435 -14.25 -0.82 20.24
C GLY A 435 -15.18 0.06 21.07
N GLN A 436 -14.77 1.29 21.43
CA GLN A 436 -15.54 2.22 22.27
C GLN A 436 -15.90 1.65 23.66
N ILE A 437 -15.11 0.71 24.18
CA ILE A 437 -15.31 0.13 25.53
C ILE A 437 -14.73 1.09 26.56
N LYS A 438 -15.56 1.92 27.16
CA LYS A 438 -15.16 3.06 28.00
C LYS A 438 -15.71 3.01 29.44
N ARG A 439 -16.55 2.03 29.74
CA ARG A 439 -17.17 1.86 31.06
C ARG A 439 -17.46 0.39 31.36
N LYS A 440 -17.60 0.10 32.66
CA LYS A 440 -17.89 -1.24 33.17
C LYS A 440 -19.04 -1.91 32.44
N GLY A 441 -18.83 -3.19 32.06
CA GLY A 441 -19.85 -4.06 31.47
C GLY A 441 -20.06 -3.88 29.95
N VAL A 442 -19.57 -2.82 29.33
CA VAL A 442 -19.73 -2.58 27.88
C VAL A 442 -18.99 -3.63 27.08
N GLY A 443 -17.75 -3.97 27.46
CA GLY A 443 -16.92 -4.92 26.72
C GLY A 443 -17.28 -6.40 26.90
N GLY A 444 -18.28 -6.69 27.70
CA GLY A 444 -18.68 -8.07 28.05
C GLY A 444 -17.88 -8.68 29.22
N PRO A 445 -18.14 -9.95 29.57
CA PRO A 445 -17.54 -10.60 30.72
C PRO A 445 -16.02 -10.66 30.64
N GLY A 446 -15.33 -10.23 31.70
CA GLY A 446 -13.87 -10.23 31.80
C GLY A 446 -13.16 -9.07 31.12
N ALA A 447 -13.84 -8.30 30.26
CA ALA A 447 -13.25 -7.13 29.62
C ALA A 447 -12.92 -6.03 30.64
N PRO A 448 -11.88 -5.23 30.44
CA PRO A 448 -11.59 -4.09 31.28
C PRO A 448 -12.70 -3.05 31.19
N ASP A 449 -12.91 -2.28 32.25
CA ASP A 449 -13.91 -1.19 32.27
C ASP A 449 -13.63 -0.15 31.18
N THR A 450 -12.35 0.10 30.91
CA THR A 450 -11.88 0.91 29.77
C THR A 450 -10.83 0.13 29.00
N ALA A 451 -11.10 -0.22 27.75
CA ALA A 451 -10.22 -1.02 26.91
C ALA A 451 -9.16 -0.15 26.22
N TYR A 452 -8.37 0.59 27.00
CA TYR A 452 -7.26 1.37 26.47
C TYR A 452 -6.05 0.50 26.14
N ALA A 453 -5.24 0.93 25.16
CA ALA A 453 -3.97 0.30 24.80
C ALA A 453 -2.96 0.43 25.93
N ARG A 454 -2.35 -0.70 26.35
CA ARG A 454 -1.45 -0.75 27.49
C ARG A 454 -0.40 -1.84 27.33
N ASP A 455 0.87 -1.47 27.48
CA ASP A 455 1.94 -2.45 27.64
C ASP A 455 2.47 -2.45 29.09
N GLN A 456 3.01 -3.59 29.50
CA GLN A 456 3.57 -3.77 30.82
C GLN A 456 4.92 -4.49 30.74
N PHE A 457 5.89 -3.99 31.49
CA PHE A 457 7.23 -4.55 31.57
C PHE A 457 7.65 -4.78 33.01
N ILE A 458 7.98 -6.03 33.35
CA ILE A 458 8.52 -6.41 34.64
C ILE A 458 10.03 -6.60 34.49
N LEU A 459 10.82 -5.79 35.19
CA LEU A 459 12.28 -5.80 35.11
C LEU A 459 12.87 -7.14 35.62
N GLY A 460 13.91 -7.60 34.93
CA GLY A 460 14.72 -8.76 35.30
C GLY A 460 15.79 -8.49 36.35
N GLY A 461 16.10 -7.19 36.57
CA GLY A 461 17.18 -6.79 37.49
C GLY A 461 18.56 -6.76 36.83
N LYS A 462 18.63 -6.73 35.49
CA LYS A 462 19.90 -6.61 34.77
C LYS A 462 20.41 -5.16 34.79
N ILE A 463 21.71 -4.98 34.45
CA ILE A 463 22.30 -3.66 34.29
C ILE A 463 21.53 -2.85 33.24
N LYS A 464 20.97 -3.55 32.25
CA LYS A 464 20.16 -3.00 31.16
C LYS A 464 19.08 -4.02 30.78
N ASP A 465 17.89 -3.81 31.25
CA ASP A 465 16.70 -4.53 30.80
C ASP A 465 16.10 -3.78 29.58
N VAL A 466 15.68 -4.52 28.54
CA VAL A 466 15.16 -3.96 27.30
C VAL A 466 13.76 -4.49 27.06
N PHE A 467 12.83 -3.58 26.79
CA PHE A 467 11.46 -3.91 26.40
C PHE A 467 11.15 -3.38 24.99
N GLN A 468 10.57 -4.23 24.21
CA GLN A 468 10.00 -3.91 22.89
C GLN A 468 8.88 -4.93 22.63
N PRO A 469 7.59 -4.50 22.59
CA PRO A 469 6.48 -5.39 22.25
C PRO A 469 6.68 -6.08 20.92
N LYS A 470 6.14 -7.31 20.75
CA LYS A 470 6.31 -8.13 19.55
C LYS A 470 5.02 -8.36 18.80
N PHE A 471 3.90 -8.59 19.52
CA PHE A 471 2.65 -9.08 18.96
C PHE A 471 1.49 -8.10 19.11
N THR A 472 1.80 -6.82 19.17
CA THR A 472 0.86 -5.71 19.21
C THR A 472 1.45 -4.48 18.51
N PHE A 473 0.63 -3.48 18.27
CA PHE A 473 1.01 -2.11 17.91
C PHE A 473 -0.03 -1.15 18.45
N HIS A 474 0.27 0.14 18.52
CA HIS A 474 -0.61 1.17 19.02
C HIS A 474 -0.59 2.39 18.09
N GLY A 475 -1.69 3.14 18.05
CA GLY A 475 -1.76 4.47 17.46
C GLY A 475 -1.66 5.51 18.57
N PHE A 476 -0.65 6.40 18.54
CA PHE A 476 -0.42 7.35 19.62
C PHE A 476 0.52 8.50 19.23
N ARG A 477 0.39 9.59 19.95
CA ARG A 477 1.38 10.66 20.04
C ARG A 477 2.03 10.67 21.41
N TYR A 478 1.24 10.39 22.44
CA TYR A 478 1.63 10.47 23.85
C TYR A 478 1.68 9.10 24.50
N VAL A 479 2.65 8.92 25.41
CA VAL A 479 2.74 7.73 26.26
C VAL A 479 2.84 8.17 27.71
N GLU A 480 1.91 7.69 28.55
CA GLU A 480 2.05 7.77 29.99
C GLU A 480 2.88 6.59 30.48
N VAL A 481 4.00 6.86 31.13
CA VAL A 481 4.89 5.85 31.74
C VAL A 481 4.77 5.94 33.24
N SER A 482 4.43 4.84 33.91
CA SER A 482 4.36 4.72 35.36
C SER A 482 5.22 3.57 35.89
N GLY A 483 5.76 3.72 37.12
CA GLY A 483 6.61 2.72 37.73
C GLY A 483 8.05 2.67 37.21
N PHE A 484 8.48 3.64 36.39
CA PHE A 484 9.86 3.72 35.93
C PHE A 484 10.80 4.07 37.11
N PRO A 485 11.87 3.30 37.36
CA PRO A 485 12.79 3.54 38.48
C PRO A 485 13.68 4.76 38.19
N GLY A 486 13.47 5.83 38.92
CA GLY A 486 14.22 7.10 38.76
C GLY A 486 13.58 8.07 37.80
N THR A 487 14.40 8.83 37.07
CA THR A 487 13.93 9.87 36.12
C THR A 487 14.10 9.39 34.69
N LEU A 488 12.99 9.27 33.96
CA LEU A 488 12.97 8.86 32.56
C LEU A 488 13.62 9.95 31.68
N GLN A 489 14.60 9.57 30.86
CA GLN A 489 15.33 10.45 29.94
C GLN A 489 14.97 10.15 28.48
N PRO A 490 15.13 11.12 27.55
CA PRO A 490 14.81 10.90 26.11
C PRO A 490 15.55 9.73 25.45
N GLN A 491 16.76 9.39 25.91
CA GLN A 491 17.51 8.26 25.37
C GLN A 491 17.01 6.90 25.84
N ASP A 492 16.25 6.86 26.93
CA ASP A 492 15.75 5.61 27.52
C ASP A 492 14.56 5.03 26.74
N ILE A 493 13.81 5.88 26.04
CA ILE A 493 12.59 5.50 25.32
C ILE A 493 12.59 6.02 23.89
N LYS A 494 12.16 5.17 22.94
CA LYS A 494 12.04 5.50 21.51
C LYS A 494 10.69 5.03 20.99
N GLY A 495 10.13 5.78 20.07
CA GLY A 495 9.00 5.34 19.24
C GLY A 495 9.53 4.64 17.98
N LEU A 496 9.04 3.44 17.71
CA LEU A 496 9.33 2.67 16.50
C LEU A 496 8.10 2.71 15.62
N VAL A 497 8.17 3.49 14.55
CA VAL A 497 7.06 3.66 13.60
C VAL A 497 6.95 2.40 12.74
N MET A 498 5.77 1.79 12.71
CA MET A 498 5.51 0.54 11.97
C MET A 498 4.45 0.76 10.90
N PHE A 499 4.62 0.10 9.77
CA PHE A 499 3.65 0.06 8.67
C PHE A 499 4.01 -1.04 7.66
N SER A 500 3.04 -1.46 6.82
CA SER A 500 3.36 -2.27 5.63
C SER A 500 4.24 -1.48 4.69
N ASN A 501 5.42 -2.02 4.36
CA ASN A 501 6.49 -1.32 3.63
C ASN A 501 6.18 -1.19 2.12
N VAL A 502 5.07 -0.55 1.79
CA VAL A 502 4.74 -0.19 0.40
C VAL A 502 5.77 0.82 -0.12
N PRO A 503 6.31 0.64 -1.33
CA PRO A 503 7.26 1.60 -1.89
C PRO A 503 6.63 2.97 -2.12
N ASP A 504 7.40 4.04 -1.93
CA ASP A 504 6.95 5.39 -2.31
C ASP A 504 6.82 5.49 -3.84
N ALA A 505 5.68 5.95 -4.34
CA ALA A 505 5.42 6.14 -5.77
C ALA A 505 5.42 7.60 -6.19
N GLY A 506 5.03 8.52 -5.31
CA GLY A 506 4.88 9.92 -5.64
C GLY A 506 5.54 10.90 -4.68
N ASP A 507 5.71 12.13 -5.19
CA ASP A 507 6.16 13.28 -4.40
C ASP A 507 5.42 14.51 -4.89
N PHE A 508 4.91 15.32 -3.95
CA PHE A 508 4.20 16.56 -4.23
C PHE A 508 4.68 17.69 -3.32
N SER A 509 4.84 18.88 -3.87
CA SER A 509 5.00 20.12 -3.12
C SER A 509 4.59 21.33 -3.94
N CYS A 510 4.25 22.44 -3.26
CA CYS A 510 3.85 23.67 -3.89
C CYS A 510 4.31 24.91 -3.10
N SER A 511 4.03 26.09 -3.61
CA SER A 511 4.39 27.35 -2.96
C SER A 511 3.57 27.68 -1.71
N ASP A 512 2.46 27.00 -1.48
CA ASP A 512 1.61 27.20 -0.29
C ASP A 512 2.03 26.28 0.85
N SER A 513 2.42 26.86 1.98
CA SER A 513 2.84 26.10 3.16
C SER A 513 1.71 25.33 3.82
N LEU A 514 0.46 25.83 3.74
CA LEU A 514 -0.70 25.13 4.31
C LEU A 514 -0.99 23.83 3.53
N ILE A 515 -0.99 23.90 2.21
CA ILE A 515 -1.15 22.73 1.33
C ILE A 515 -0.05 21.68 1.62
N ASN A 516 1.21 22.10 1.76
CA ASN A 516 2.31 21.20 2.09
C ASN A 516 2.16 20.58 3.48
N GLN A 517 1.59 21.30 4.46
CA GLN A 517 1.29 20.76 5.78
C GLN A 517 0.13 19.76 5.74
N ILE A 518 -0.93 20.03 4.96
CA ILE A 518 -2.03 19.09 4.73
C ILE A 518 -1.50 17.79 4.10
N GLN A 519 -0.66 17.89 3.08
CA GLN A 519 -0.01 16.72 2.48
C GLN A 519 0.79 15.92 3.51
N LYS A 520 1.55 16.60 4.37
CA LYS A 520 2.35 15.96 5.41
C LYS A 520 1.50 15.17 6.41
N ILE A 521 0.42 15.78 6.94
CA ILE A 521 -0.45 15.07 7.90
C ILE A 521 -1.21 13.93 7.23
N THR A 522 -1.57 14.06 5.96
CA THR A 522 -2.18 12.99 5.15
C THR A 522 -1.23 11.80 5.02
N LEU A 523 0.02 12.01 4.65
CA LEU A 523 1.03 10.94 4.55
C LEU A 523 1.33 10.26 5.89
N ASN A 524 1.36 11.01 7.00
CA ASN A 524 1.49 10.45 8.33
C ASN A 524 0.31 9.52 8.66
N THR A 525 -0.91 9.95 8.30
CA THR A 525 -2.12 9.16 8.50
C THR A 525 -2.13 7.89 7.65
N PHE A 526 -1.76 7.99 6.38
CA PHE A 526 -1.71 6.85 5.48
C PHE A 526 -0.74 5.78 5.98
N LYS A 527 0.50 6.16 6.34
CA LYS A 527 1.48 5.22 6.92
C LYS A 527 0.98 4.60 8.23
N SER A 528 0.20 5.35 9.02
CA SER A 528 -0.35 4.83 10.28
C SER A 528 -1.45 3.79 10.09
N ASN A 529 -2.06 3.69 8.91
CA ASN A 529 -3.26 2.90 8.65
C ASN A 529 -3.07 1.77 7.62
N ILE A 530 -1.82 1.35 7.34
CA ILE A 530 -1.51 0.19 6.48
C ILE A 530 -0.79 -0.90 7.28
N PHE A 531 -1.57 -1.89 7.75
CA PHE A 531 -1.09 -3.05 8.52
C PHE A 531 -1.67 -4.35 7.95
N SER A 532 -1.17 -4.79 6.79
CA SER A 532 -1.69 -5.86 5.94
C SER A 532 -3.13 -5.64 5.43
N VAL A 533 -3.84 -4.68 5.98
CA VAL A 533 -5.08 -4.08 5.50
C VAL A 533 -4.95 -2.56 5.54
N GLN A 534 -5.68 -1.85 4.70
CA GLN A 534 -5.88 -0.41 4.84
C GLN A 534 -6.98 -0.20 5.88
N SER A 535 -6.59 0.20 7.08
CA SER A 535 -7.52 0.33 8.21
C SER A 535 -8.09 1.75 8.32
N ASP A 536 -9.23 1.82 8.99
CA ASP A 536 -9.90 3.06 9.42
C ASP A 536 -9.04 3.87 10.41
N CYS A 537 -8.52 3.19 11.42
CA CYS A 537 -7.70 3.80 12.47
C CYS A 537 -6.73 2.77 13.07
N PRO A 538 -5.57 3.21 13.64
CA PRO A 538 -4.55 2.28 14.11
C PRO A 538 -4.74 1.79 15.55
N HIS A 539 -5.86 2.08 16.19
CA HIS A 539 -6.07 1.78 17.61
C HIS A 539 -7.46 1.24 17.96
N ARG A 540 -8.54 1.94 17.60
CA ARG A 540 -9.89 1.68 18.09
C ARG A 540 -10.54 0.46 17.43
N GLU A 541 -10.40 0.33 16.11
CA GLU A 541 -11.03 -0.70 15.28
C GLU A 541 -10.02 -1.51 14.48
N ARG A 542 -9.17 -0.90 13.65
CA ARG A 542 -8.12 -1.54 12.83
C ARG A 542 -8.67 -2.45 11.73
N PHE A 543 -9.84 -2.11 11.18
CA PHE A 543 -10.52 -2.92 10.18
C PHE A 543 -10.33 -2.35 8.78
N GLY A 544 -10.31 -3.24 7.78
CA GLY A 544 -10.26 -2.87 6.37
C GLY A 544 -11.63 -2.46 5.85
N TYR A 545 -12.10 -1.26 6.21
CA TYR A 545 -13.39 -0.74 5.76
C TYR A 545 -13.36 -0.34 4.29
N GLY A 546 -14.38 -0.81 3.54
CA GLY A 546 -14.53 -0.47 2.14
C GLY A 546 -14.76 1.02 1.87
N GLY A 547 -15.47 1.72 2.77
CA GLY A 547 -15.74 3.16 2.63
C GLY A 547 -14.47 4.00 2.63
N ASP A 548 -13.54 3.72 3.56
CA ASP A 548 -12.23 4.36 3.63
C ASP A 548 -11.43 4.14 2.35
N ILE A 549 -11.49 2.91 1.82
CA ILE A 549 -10.81 2.54 0.58
C ILE A 549 -11.42 3.30 -0.60
N VAL A 550 -12.75 3.35 -0.72
CA VAL A 550 -13.45 4.09 -1.79
C VAL A 550 -13.10 5.57 -1.76
N ALA A 551 -13.04 6.17 -0.59
CA ALA A 551 -12.68 7.57 -0.46
C ALA A 551 -11.23 7.87 -0.82
N THR A 552 -10.27 6.98 -0.51
CA THR A 552 -8.84 7.34 -0.46
C THR A 552 -7.90 6.49 -1.31
N SER A 553 -8.37 5.40 -1.94
CA SER A 553 -7.48 4.48 -2.67
C SER A 553 -6.65 5.17 -3.76
N GLU A 554 -7.22 6.11 -4.49
CA GLU A 554 -6.51 6.85 -5.53
C GLU A 554 -5.41 7.76 -4.91
N ALA A 555 -5.68 8.36 -3.76
CA ALA A 555 -4.70 9.13 -3.00
C ALA A 555 -3.53 8.25 -2.50
N PHE A 556 -3.83 7.02 -2.07
CA PHE A 556 -2.78 6.05 -1.72
C PHE A 556 -1.94 5.67 -2.95
N ILE A 557 -2.56 5.40 -4.11
CA ILE A 557 -1.87 5.04 -5.35
C ILE A 557 -0.92 6.16 -5.80
N TYR A 558 -1.32 7.42 -5.71
CA TYR A 558 -0.44 8.53 -6.06
C TYR A 558 0.80 8.64 -5.16
N ASN A 559 0.68 8.27 -3.90
CA ASN A 559 1.76 8.38 -2.93
C ASN A 559 2.61 7.11 -2.80
N TYR A 560 2.01 5.92 -3.03
CA TYR A 560 2.64 4.62 -2.82
C TYR A 560 2.36 3.66 -3.97
N ASP A 561 3.27 2.71 -4.19
CA ASP A 561 2.99 1.56 -5.05
C ASP A 561 2.08 0.57 -4.30
N MET A 562 0.79 0.66 -4.60
CA MET A 562 -0.24 -0.16 -3.97
C MET A 562 -0.56 -1.43 -4.75
N SER A 563 0.16 -1.76 -5.82
CA SER A 563 -0.15 -2.88 -6.71
C SER A 563 -0.39 -4.19 -5.94
N GLY A 564 0.61 -4.72 -5.26
CA GLY A 564 0.47 -5.98 -4.50
C GLY A 564 -0.43 -5.86 -3.27
N PHE A 565 -0.48 -4.67 -2.65
CA PHE A 565 -1.36 -4.42 -1.50
C PHE A 565 -2.84 -4.45 -1.90
N TYR A 566 -3.21 -3.80 -2.99
CA TYR A 566 -4.59 -3.76 -3.46
C TYR A 566 -5.01 -5.04 -4.19
N GLU A 567 -4.08 -5.77 -4.83
CA GLU A 567 -4.37 -7.13 -5.31
C GLU A 567 -4.83 -8.02 -4.14
N LYS A 568 -4.11 -8.00 -3.01
CA LYS A 568 -4.51 -8.74 -1.80
C LYS A 568 -5.85 -8.24 -1.26
N THR A 569 -6.09 -6.93 -1.20
CA THR A 569 -7.34 -6.35 -0.70
C THR A 569 -8.55 -6.77 -1.54
N VAL A 570 -8.42 -6.75 -2.87
CA VAL A 570 -9.47 -7.26 -3.79
C VAL A 570 -9.81 -8.71 -3.51
N ILE A 571 -8.78 -9.55 -3.33
CA ILE A 571 -8.97 -10.97 -3.03
C ILE A 571 -9.59 -11.15 -1.62
N ASP A 572 -9.26 -10.31 -0.64
CA ASP A 572 -9.90 -10.36 0.68
C ASP A 572 -11.40 -10.10 0.60
N PHE A 573 -11.84 -9.08 -0.15
CA PHE A 573 -13.28 -8.85 -0.40
C PHE A 573 -13.94 -10.01 -1.16
N ALA A 574 -13.25 -10.59 -2.13
CA ALA A 574 -13.75 -11.75 -2.86
C ALA A 574 -13.91 -12.99 -1.97
N ASP A 575 -12.98 -13.21 -1.02
CA ASP A 575 -13.07 -14.30 -0.04
C ASP A 575 -14.26 -14.13 0.91
N GLU A 576 -14.70 -12.91 1.17
CA GLU A 576 -15.85 -12.57 2.02
C GLU A 576 -17.17 -12.40 1.26
N ALA A 577 -17.14 -12.48 -0.09
CA ALA A 577 -18.35 -12.38 -0.90
C ALA A 577 -19.42 -13.38 -0.46
N GLN A 578 -20.63 -12.88 -0.25
CA GLN A 578 -21.72 -13.69 0.26
C GLN A 578 -22.36 -14.54 -0.86
N PRO A 579 -22.98 -15.67 -0.53
CA PRO A 579 -23.62 -16.54 -1.54
C PRO A 579 -24.72 -15.87 -2.36
N ASP A 580 -25.37 -14.84 -1.79
CA ASP A 580 -26.38 -14.04 -2.48
C ASP A 580 -25.78 -12.94 -3.37
N GLY A 581 -24.45 -12.77 -3.38
CA GLY A 581 -23.71 -11.79 -4.14
C GLY A 581 -23.40 -10.51 -3.38
N GLY A 582 -23.85 -10.37 -2.13
CA GLY A 582 -23.53 -9.21 -1.27
C GLY A 582 -22.03 -9.13 -0.96
N LEU A 583 -21.47 -7.92 -0.93
CA LEU A 583 -20.11 -7.66 -0.45
C LEU A 583 -20.15 -7.08 0.96
N THR A 584 -19.16 -7.45 1.77
CA THR A 584 -19.10 -7.09 3.19
C THR A 584 -18.63 -5.66 3.40
N GLU A 585 -18.89 -5.12 4.59
CA GLU A 585 -18.48 -3.78 5.00
C GLU A 585 -16.96 -3.68 5.21
N THR A 586 -16.35 -4.77 5.68
CA THR A 586 -14.90 -4.89 5.89
C THR A 586 -14.36 -6.16 5.24
N ALA A 587 -13.09 -6.13 4.89
CA ALA A 587 -12.34 -7.31 4.45
C ALA A 587 -10.98 -7.38 5.18
N PRO A 588 -10.73 -8.43 5.99
CA PRO A 588 -11.61 -9.54 6.37
C PRO A 588 -12.87 -9.12 7.14
N PHE A 589 -13.94 -9.93 7.05
CA PHE A 589 -15.21 -9.63 7.70
C PHE A 589 -15.15 -9.85 9.21
N VAL A 590 -15.51 -8.80 9.97
CA VAL A 590 -15.45 -8.79 11.45
C VAL A 590 -16.82 -8.76 12.13
N GLY A 591 -17.88 -9.05 11.37
CA GLY A 591 -19.24 -9.09 11.92
C GLY A 591 -20.01 -7.77 11.83
N ILE A 592 -19.45 -6.74 11.16
CA ILE A 592 -20.13 -5.48 10.92
C ILE A 592 -20.91 -5.58 9.61
N ALA A 593 -22.21 -5.37 9.66
CA ALA A 593 -23.12 -5.37 8.51
C ALA A 593 -24.27 -4.42 8.79
N SER A 594 -23.96 -3.12 8.87
CA SER A 594 -24.92 -2.06 9.14
C SER A 594 -25.35 -1.41 7.84
N ASP A 595 -26.64 -1.05 7.74
CA ASP A 595 -27.19 -0.29 6.62
C ASP A 595 -27.00 -0.88 5.20
N GLY A 596 -26.61 -2.18 5.12
CA GLY A 596 -26.52 -2.94 3.87
C GLY A 596 -27.88 -3.39 3.34
N LEU A 597 -27.89 -3.97 2.14
CA LEU A 597 -29.09 -4.41 1.43
C LEU A 597 -29.65 -5.74 1.95
N GLY A 598 -29.00 -6.40 2.88
CA GLY A 598 -29.42 -7.65 3.51
C GLY A 598 -28.26 -8.62 3.75
N GLY A 599 -28.51 -9.72 4.43
CA GLY A 599 -27.51 -10.71 4.80
C GLY A 599 -26.38 -10.11 5.64
N LYS A 600 -25.14 -10.34 5.19
CA LYS A 600 -23.93 -9.75 5.78
C LYS A 600 -23.33 -8.66 4.89
N SER A 601 -24.09 -8.14 3.90
CA SER A 601 -23.61 -7.04 3.07
C SER A 601 -23.46 -5.75 3.89
N GLY A 602 -22.42 -5.01 3.59
CA GLY A 602 -22.26 -3.64 4.07
C GLY A 602 -23.05 -2.61 3.25
N PRO A 603 -22.92 -1.32 3.59
CA PRO A 603 -23.40 -0.22 2.76
C PRO A 603 -22.86 -0.33 1.32
N ILE A 604 -23.61 0.16 0.35
CA ILE A 604 -23.24 0.01 -1.08
C ILE A 604 -21.89 0.64 -1.37
N GLU A 605 -21.61 1.81 -0.83
CA GLU A 605 -20.35 2.53 -0.98
C GLU A 605 -19.19 1.64 -0.51
N TRP A 606 -19.31 0.95 0.63
CA TRP A 606 -18.28 0.05 1.17
C TRP A 606 -18.04 -1.17 0.29
N GLY A 607 -19.12 -1.82 -0.18
CA GLY A 607 -19.00 -2.93 -1.13
C GLY A 607 -18.40 -2.53 -2.47
N SER A 608 -18.51 -1.25 -2.85
CA SER A 608 -17.94 -0.70 -4.08
C SER A 608 -16.41 -0.65 -4.10
N ALA A 609 -15.75 -0.83 -2.93
CA ALA A 609 -14.29 -0.92 -2.85
C ALA A 609 -13.72 -2.01 -3.76
N HIS A 610 -14.37 -3.18 -3.82
CA HIS A 610 -13.89 -4.30 -4.65
C HIS A 610 -13.88 -3.96 -6.14
N PRO A 611 -15.00 -3.63 -6.82
CA PRO A 611 -14.97 -3.35 -8.25
C PRO A 611 -14.16 -2.09 -8.60
N MET A 612 -14.12 -1.10 -7.72
CA MET A 612 -13.33 0.10 -7.92
C MET A 612 -11.83 -0.18 -7.87
N LEU A 613 -11.36 -0.98 -6.91
CA LEU A 613 -9.95 -1.40 -6.86
C LEU A 613 -9.56 -2.25 -8.07
N VAL A 614 -10.45 -3.12 -8.57
CA VAL A 614 -10.23 -3.88 -9.82
C VAL A 614 -10.02 -2.93 -11.00
N ASP A 615 -10.82 -1.87 -11.11
CA ASP A 615 -10.65 -0.85 -12.15
C ASP A 615 -9.34 -0.07 -12.00
N GLN A 616 -9.01 0.35 -10.78
CA GLN A 616 -7.76 1.07 -10.49
C GLN A 616 -6.52 0.20 -10.75
N LEU A 617 -6.55 -1.09 -10.41
CA LEU A 617 -5.47 -2.03 -10.74
C LEU A 617 -5.28 -2.17 -12.26
N TYR A 618 -6.34 -2.09 -13.03
CA TYR A 618 -6.26 -2.05 -14.50
C TYR A 618 -5.75 -0.70 -15.01
N GLN A 619 -6.32 0.40 -14.56
CA GLN A 619 -6.01 1.74 -15.07
C GLN A 619 -4.58 2.17 -14.70
N TYR A 620 -4.16 1.95 -13.45
CA TYR A 620 -2.85 2.39 -12.95
C TYR A 620 -1.73 1.38 -13.18
N TYR A 621 -2.05 0.07 -13.09
CA TYR A 621 -1.05 -0.99 -13.15
C TYR A 621 -1.20 -1.92 -14.36
N GLY A 622 -2.28 -1.81 -15.14
CA GLY A 622 -2.52 -2.60 -16.35
C GLY A 622 -2.94 -4.05 -16.09
N ASN A 623 -3.38 -4.39 -14.88
CA ASN A 623 -3.68 -5.77 -14.47
C ASN A 623 -5.02 -6.27 -15.02
N ILE A 624 -5.02 -6.76 -16.26
CA ILE A 624 -6.20 -7.34 -16.92
C ILE A 624 -6.59 -8.72 -16.32
N ASP A 625 -5.63 -9.43 -15.73
CA ASP A 625 -5.91 -10.74 -15.13
C ASP A 625 -6.79 -10.58 -13.90
N MET A 626 -6.57 -9.54 -13.08
CA MET A 626 -7.44 -9.20 -11.97
C MET A 626 -8.87 -8.88 -12.44
N VAL A 627 -9.04 -8.17 -13.55
CA VAL A 627 -10.36 -7.95 -14.16
C VAL A 627 -11.02 -9.27 -14.53
N ARG A 628 -10.26 -10.19 -15.14
CA ARG A 628 -10.77 -11.50 -15.58
C ARG A 628 -11.17 -12.39 -14.40
N GLU A 629 -10.33 -12.46 -13.38
CA GLU A 629 -10.54 -13.31 -12.20
C GLU A 629 -11.68 -12.80 -11.33
N GLN A 630 -11.82 -11.48 -11.19
CA GLN A 630 -12.82 -10.88 -10.32
C GLN A 630 -14.15 -10.56 -11.02
N TYR A 631 -14.23 -10.73 -12.33
CA TYR A 631 -15.46 -10.50 -13.09
C TYR A 631 -16.70 -11.20 -12.51
N PRO A 632 -16.66 -12.49 -12.10
CA PRO A 632 -17.81 -13.15 -11.51
C PRO A 632 -18.29 -12.50 -10.20
N VAL A 633 -17.36 -12.05 -9.36
CA VAL A 633 -17.67 -11.37 -8.08
C VAL A 633 -18.37 -10.04 -8.34
N VAL A 634 -17.82 -9.22 -9.25
CA VAL A 634 -18.42 -7.94 -9.63
C VAL A 634 -19.81 -8.13 -10.24
N LYS A 635 -19.97 -9.15 -11.10
CA LYS A 635 -21.28 -9.48 -11.70
C LYS A 635 -22.32 -9.87 -10.64
N ASN A 636 -21.94 -10.72 -9.69
CA ASN A 636 -22.83 -11.14 -8.61
C ASN A 636 -23.24 -9.96 -7.72
N TRP A 637 -22.31 -9.02 -7.44
CA TRP A 637 -22.56 -7.81 -6.69
C TRP A 637 -23.56 -6.89 -7.40
N VAL A 638 -23.39 -6.63 -8.69
CA VAL A 638 -24.33 -5.81 -9.47
C VAL A 638 -25.69 -6.49 -9.56
N ASP A 639 -25.75 -7.81 -9.79
CA ASP A 639 -27.01 -8.55 -9.82
C ASP A 639 -27.69 -8.59 -8.43
N PHE A 640 -26.95 -8.59 -7.33
CA PHE A 640 -27.47 -8.46 -5.95
C PHE A 640 -28.13 -7.07 -5.75
N MET A 641 -27.45 -5.99 -6.15
CA MET A 641 -28.02 -4.65 -6.10
C MET A 641 -29.27 -4.53 -6.98
N ARG A 642 -29.25 -5.11 -8.19
CA ARG A 642 -30.38 -5.12 -9.12
C ARG A 642 -31.64 -5.77 -8.53
N ARG A 643 -31.47 -6.88 -7.78
CA ARG A 643 -32.59 -7.53 -7.08
C ARG A 643 -33.15 -6.73 -5.93
N SER A 644 -32.33 -5.86 -5.33
CA SER A 644 -32.71 -5.01 -4.21
C SER A 644 -33.30 -3.66 -4.64
N ALA A 645 -33.04 -3.24 -5.87
CA ALA A 645 -33.55 -2.01 -6.44
C ALA A 645 -35.04 -2.07 -6.74
N LYS A 646 -35.76 -0.97 -6.51
CA LYS A 646 -37.16 -0.75 -6.95
C LYS A 646 -37.15 0.31 -8.03
N GLU A 647 -37.64 -0.02 -9.22
CA GLU A 647 -37.69 0.90 -10.37
C GLU A 647 -36.34 1.60 -10.64
N GLY A 648 -35.21 0.86 -10.51
CA GLY A 648 -33.88 1.39 -10.71
C GLY A 648 -33.28 2.16 -9.53
N ILE A 649 -34.02 2.37 -8.43
CA ILE A 649 -33.62 3.16 -7.25
C ILE A 649 -33.32 2.25 -6.05
N ILE A 650 -32.27 2.58 -5.31
CA ILE A 650 -31.94 1.99 -4.02
C ILE A 650 -31.95 3.13 -2.98
N ASN A 651 -32.70 2.93 -1.87
CA ASN A 651 -32.90 3.94 -0.82
C ASN A 651 -32.29 3.55 0.53
N ARG A 652 -31.33 2.62 0.54
CA ARG A 652 -30.72 2.12 1.77
C ARG A 652 -29.22 2.07 1.68
N THR A 653 -28.57 2.88 2.49
CA THR A 653 -27.12 2.91 2.73
C THR A 653 -26.85 3.86 3.90
N ILE A 654 -25.59 4.02 4.30
CA ILE A 654 -25.19 4.99 5.32
C ILE A 654 -25.15 6.44 4.78
N GLY A 655 -25.05 6.60 3.45
CA GLY A 655 -24.93 7.90 2.78
C GLY A 655 -23.54 8.51 2.86
N ASP A 656 -23.45 9.85 2.69
CA ASP A 656 -22.18 10.58 2.79
C ASP A 656 -21.71 10.61 4.25
N HIS A 657 -20.81 9.68 4.58
CA HIS A 657 -20.36 9.44 5.95
C HIS A 657 -19.60 10.64 6.51
N GLU A 658 -19.80 10.98 7.79
CA GLU A 658 -19.22 12.13 8.49
C GLU A 658 -19.53 13.50 7.83
N SER A 659 -20.65 13.61 7.11
CA SER A 659 -21.21 14.89 6.64
C SER A 659 -21.72 15.73 7.82
N ILE A 660 -21.44 17.02 7.79
CA ILE A 660 -22.03 18.02 8.68
C ILE A 660 -23.47 18.32 8.24
N ASP A 661 -23.66 18.40 6.93
CA ASP A 661 -24.99 18.54 6.32
C ASP A 661 -25.80 17.26 6.45
N GLU A 662 -27.08 17.34 6.10
CA GLU A 662 -27.95 16.18 5.98
C GLU A 662 -27.34 15.14 5.03
N LYS A 663 -27.38 13.88 5.44
CA LYS A 663 -26.74 12.79 4.69
C LYS A 663 -27.53 12.45 3.42
N VAL A 664 -26.81 12.39 2.32
CA VAL A 664 -27.32 11.94 1.02
C VAL A 664 -27.46 10.42 1.04
N VAL A 665 -28.65 9.86 1.15
CA VAL A 665 -28.88 8.42 1.29
C VAL A 665 -29.33 7.78 -0.03
N GLY A 666 -30.52 8.12 -0.52
CA GLY A 666 -31.09 7.50 -1.72
C GLY A 666 -30.29 7.78 -2.98
N LEU A 667 -29.87 9.03 -3.16
CA LEU A 667 -29.01 9.41 -4.29
C LEU A 667 -27.64 8.71 -4.21
N SER A 668 -27.01 8.68 -3.03
CA SER A 668 -25.71 7.99 -2.85
C SER A 668 -25.80 6.52 -3.23
N ALA A 669 -26.76 5.79 -2.64
CA ALA A 669 -26.97 4.38 -2.96
C ALA A 669 -27.19 4.12 -4.46
N THR A 670 -28.01 4.95 -5.10
CA THR A 670 -28.34 4.81 -6.53
C THR A 670 -27.14 5.20 -7.41
N ALA A 671 -26.37 6.23 -7.04
CA ALA A 671 -25.17 6.64 -7.74
C ALA A 671 -24.10 5.54 -7.74
N TYR A 672 -23.86 4.90 -6.60
CA TYR A 672 -22.95 3.77 -6.53
C TYR A 672 -23.48 2.50 -7.23
N TYR A 673 -24.81 2.27 -7.22
CA TYR A 673 -25.41 1.21 -8.04
C TYR A 673 -25.16 1.47 -9.55
N TYR A 674 -25.39 2.70 -10.01
CA TYR A 674 -25.04 3.13 -11.36
C TYR A 674 -23.54 2.91 -11.67
N TYR A 675 -22.67 3.38 -10.79
CA TYR A 675 -21.22 3.31 -10.99
C TYR A 675 -20.70 1.87 -11.06
N ASN A 676 -21.12 0.99 -10.15
CA ASN A 676 -20.75 -0.43 -10.20
C ASN A 676 -21.25 -1.11 -11.47
N THR A 677 -22.45 -0.74 -11.96
CA THR A 677 -22.98 -1.26 -13.21
C THR A 677 -22.18 -0.75 -14.43
N LEU A 678 -21.73 0.50 -14.40
CA LEU A 678 -20.81 1.09 -15.39
C LEU A 678 -19.49 0.30 -15.43
N LEU A 679 -18.90 0.02 -14.28
CA LEU A 679 -17.65 -0.76 -14.19
C LEU A 679 -17.85 -2.18 -14.72
N LEU A 680 -18.94 -2.86 -14.38
CA LEU A 680 -19.24 -4.20 -14.90
C LEU A 680 -19.40 -4.20 -16.42
N ALA A 681 -20.08 -3.21 -16.99
CA ALA A 681 -20.19 -3.05 -18.45
C ALA A 681 -18.80 -2.82 -19.08
N LYS A 682 -17.96 -1.96 -18.48
CA LYS A 682 -16.56 -1.76 -18.90
C LYS A 682 -15.78 -3.08 -18.89
N PHE A 683 -15.86 -3.85 -17.81
CA PHE A 683 -15.17 -5.14 -17.69
C PHE A 683 -15.68 -6.19 -18.68
N ALA A 684 -17.00 -6.23 -18.91
CA ALA A 684 -17.59 -7.10 -19.94
C ALA A 684 -17.02 -6.79 -21.33
N ASN A 685 -16.90 -5.52 -21.67
CA ASN A 685 -16.31 -5.08 -22.93
C ASN A 685 -14.82 -5.43 -23.04
N LEU A 686 -14.04 -5.20 -21.98
CA LEU A 686 -12.61 -5.55 -21.92
C LEU A 686 -12.35 -7.05 -22.10
N LEU A 687 -13.28 -7.89 -21.64
CA LEU A 687 -13.20 -9.34 -21.70
C LEU A 687 -13.96 -9.96 -22.91
N ASP A 688 -14.41 -9.15 -23.86
CA ASP A 688 -15.21 -9.56 -25.05
C ASP A 688 -16.48 -10.36 -24.69
N LYS A 689 -17.12 -10.04 -23.56
CA LYS A 689 -18.38 -10.64 -23.09
C LYS A 689 -19.56 -9.83 -23.63
N LYS A 690 -19.83 -9.96 -24.93
CA LYS A 690 -20.76 -9.11 -25.69
C LYS A 690 -22.20 -9.09 -25.13
N GLU A 691 -22.74 -10.23 -24.72
CA GLU A 691 -24.10 -10.32 -24.16
C GLU A 691 -24.20 -9.57 -22.83
N ASP A 692 -23.21 -9.79 -21.93
CA ASP A 692 -23.16 -9.10 -20.66
C ASP A 692 -22.94 -7.58 -20.86
N TYR A 693 -22.09 -7.19 -21.82
CA TYR A 693 -21.88 -5.77 -22.14
C TYR A 693 -23.20 -5.09 -22.54
N ILE A 694 -23.94 -5.67 -23.48
CA ILE A 694 -25.24 -5.14 -23.93
C ILE A 694 -26.21 -5.03 -22.76
N LYS A 695 -26.32 -6.11 -21.96
CA LYS A 695 -27.21 -6.17 -20.79
C LYS A 695 -26.91 -5.11 -19.76
N TYR A 696 -25.66 -5.00 -19.32
CA TYR A 696 -25.28 -4.10 -18.22
C TYR A 696 -25.12 -2.66 -18.68
N ASN A 697 -24.79 -2.42 -19.94
CA ASN A 697 -24.85 -1.07 -20.49
C ASN A 697 -26.28 -0.53 -20.53
N ALA A 698 -27.27 -1.36 -20.97
CA ALA A 698 -28.67 -0.97 -20.93
C ALA A 698 -29.18 -0.77 -19.48
N LEU A 699 -28.77 -1.64 -18.55
CA LEU A 699 -29.12 -1.50 -17.13
C LEU A 699 -28.57 -0.19 -16.56
N LYS A 700 -27.33 0.14 -16.85
CA LYS A 700 -26.69 1.42 -16.44
C LYS A 700 -27.51 2.63 -16.90
N ASP A 701 -27.97 2.62 -18.17
CA ASP A 701 -28.77 3.72 -18.72
C ASP A 701 -30.13 3.81 -18.01
N THR A 702 -30.79 2.68 -17.75
CA THR A 702 -32.03 2.62 -16.98
C THR A 702 -31.86 3.20 -15.56
N ILE A 703 -30.76 2.88 -14.87
CA ILE A 703 -30.48 3.43 -13.54
C ILE A 703 -30.26 4.95 -13.62
N LYS A 704 -29.51 5.41 -14.61
CA LYS A 704 -29.29 6.86 -14.85
C LYS A 704 -30.61 7.60 -15.04
N GLU A 705 -31.48 7.11 -15.90
CA GLU A 705 -32.78 7.70 -16.16
C GLU A 705 -33.66 7.73 -14.90
N ALA A 706 -33.68 6.63 -14.13
CA ALA A 706 -34.42 6.56 -12.89
C ALA A 706 -33.89 7.57 -11.85
N ALA A 707 -32.55 7.68 -11.73
CA ALA A 707 -31.91 8.63 -10.82
C ALA A 707 -32.22 10.09 -11.20
N ILE A 708 -32.12 10.44 -12.48
CA ILE A 708 -32.47 11.78 -12.97
C ILE A 708 -33.94 12.07 -12.66
N THR A 709 -34.85 11.15 -12.99
CA THR A 709 -36.30 11.32 -12.76
C THR A 709 -36.62 11.49 -11.27
N LYS A 710 -35.93 10.79 -10.41
CA LYS A 710 -36.22 10.78 -8.96
C LYS A 710 -35.62 11.96 -8.22
N PHE A 711 -34.38 12.35 -8.56
CA PHE A 711 -33.60 13.24 -7.72
C PHE A 711 -33.33 14.62 -8.34
N PHE A 712 -33.48 14.80 -9.66
CA PHE A 712 -33.19 16.08 -10.32
C PHE A 712 -34.46 16.92 -10.49
N ASP A 713 -34.43 18.18 -10.02
CA ASP A 713 -35.47 19.16 -10.29
C ASP A 713 -35.10 20.05 -11.50
N PRO A 714 -35.74 19.89 -12.65
CA PRO A 714 -35.44 20.67 -13.84
C PRO A 714 -35.78 22.16 -13.75
N ALA A 715 -36.63 22.54 -12.80
CA ALA A 715 -37.06 23.94 -12.64
C ALA A 715 -36.00 24.76 -11.91
N THR A 716 -35.28 24.15 -10.97
CA THR A 716 -34.32 24.84 -10.11
C THR A 716 -32.86 24.41 -10.38
N GLY A 717 -32.64 23.25 -10.98
CA GLY A 717 -31.33 22.62 -11.10
C GLY A 717 -30.86 21.93 -9.82
N ASN A 718 -31.68 21.84 -8.78
CA ASN A 718 -31.39 21.16 -7.55
C ASN A 718 -31.37 19.64 -7.71
N ILE A 719 -30.57 19.01 -6.86
CA ILE A 719 -30.47 17.56 -6.79
C ILE A 719 -30.75 17.13 -5.34
N ASP A 720 -31.69 16.20 -5.17
CA ASP A 720 -32.10 15.57 -3.91
C ASP A 720 -32.35 16.60 -2.79
N ILE A 721 -31.56 16.56 -1.73
CA ILE A 721 -31.75 17.35 -0.47
C ILE A 721 -31.13 18.76 -0.48
N HIS A 722 -30.78 19.30 -1.63
CA HIS A 722 -30.27 20.67 -1.82
C HIS A 722 -28.96 21.02 -1.06
N THR A 723 -28.10 20.04 -0.77
CA THR A 723 -26.79 20.28 -0.17
C THR A 723 -25.68 20.31 -1.21
N ALA A 724 -24.50 20.85 -0.86
CA ALA A 724 -23.32 20.80 -1.74
C ALA A 724 -22.92 19.35 -2.02
N SER A 725 -23.03 18.44 -1.04
CA SER A 725 -22.79 17.02 -1.20
C SER A 725 -23.72 16.42 -2.27
N ALA A 726 -25.06 16.59 -2.15
CA ALA A 726 -26.02 16.05 -3.09
C ALA A 726 -25.77 16.54 -4.53
N GLN A 727 -25.54 17.86 -4.71
CA GLN A 727 -25.20 18.43 -6.00
C GLN A 727 -23.92 17.78 -6.60
N SER A 728 -22.89 17.56 -5.77
CA SER A 728 -21.64 16.96 -6.21
C SER A 728 -21.80 15.51 -6.68
N TYR A 729 -22.63 14.71 -6.00
CA TYR A 729 -22.95 13.34 -6.44
C TYR A 729 -23.59 13.33 -7.83
N GLY A 730 -24.60 14.15 -8.05
CA GLY A 730 -25.28 14.22 -9.34
C GLY A 730 -24.35 14.62 -10.48
N LEU A 731 -23.51 15.63 -10.26
CA LEU A 731 -22.55 16.13 -11.25
C LEU A 731 -21.39 15.15 -11.48
N TYR A 732 -20.80 14.58 -10.42
CA TYR A 732 -19.67 13.67 -10.52
C TYR A 732 -20.01 12.37 -11.26
N PHE A 733 -21.16 11.78 -10.94
CA PHE A 733 -21.64 10.57 -11.59
C PHE A 733 -22.44 10.84 -12.88
N ASN A 734 -22.52 12.10 -13.33
CA ASN A 734 -23.28 12.51 -14.50
C ASN A 734 -24.75 12.03 -14.46
N LEU A 735 -25.40 12.19 -13.30
CA LEU A 735 -26.79 11.86 -13.03
C LEU A 735 -27.72 13.11 -13.17
N VAL A 736 -27.39 13.95 -14.13
CA VAL A 736 -28.15 15.13 -14.54
C VAL A 736 -28.38 15.10 -16.04
N PRO A 737 -29.44 15.72 -16.57
CA PRO A 737 -29.58 15.88 -18.01
C PRO A 737 -28.43 16.73 -18.58
N ASP A 738 -27.91 16.37 -19.75
CA ASP A 738 -26.75 17.06 -20.34
C ASP A 738 -27.00 18.57 -20.54
N ASN A 739 -28.22 18.97 -20.89
CA ASN A 739 -28.62 20.37 -21.06
C ASN A 739 -28.86 21.12 -19.73
N SER A 740 -28.81 20.45 -18.61
CA SER A 740 -29.04 21.00 -17.27
C SER A 740 -27.77 21.02 -16.40
N PHE A 741 -26.65 20.53 -16.94
CA PHE A 741 -25.40 20.43 -16.19
C PHE A 741 -24.94 21.78 -15.63
N ASP A 742 -24.99 22.85 -16.44
CA ASP A 742 -24.59 24.20 -16.01
C ASP A 742 -25.51 24.77 -14.93
N ALA A 743 -26.82 24.47 -15.00
CA ALA A 743 -27.78 24.87 -13.97
C ALA A 743 -27.47 24.17 -12.64
N ALA A 744 -27.22 22.85 -12.67
CA ALA A 744 -26.85 22.09 -11.49
C ALA A 744 -25.49 22.54 -10.91
N LEU A 745 -24.52 22.86 -11.76
CA LEU A 745 -23.22 23.40 -11.33
C LEU A 745 -23.39 24.77 -10.65
N LYS A 746 -24.24 25.63 -11.18
CA LYS A 746 -24.54 26.91 -10.56
C LYS A 746 -25.09 26.73 -9.15
N VAL A 747 -26.01 25.78 -8.94
CA VAL A 747 -26.55 25.47 -7.61
C VAL A 747 -25.46 24.96 -6.67
N LEU A 748 -24.55 24.10 -7.15
CA LEU A 748 -23.39 23.68 -6.34
C LEU A 748 -22.57 24.89 -5.87
N LEU A 749 -22.25 25.82 -6.78
CA LEU A 749 -21.48 27.03 -6.47
C LEU A 749 -22.20 27.93 -5.45
N GLU A 750 -23.53 28.06 -5.57
CA GLU A 750 -24.36 28.82 -4.65
C GLU A 750 -24.41 28.18 -3.26
N ASN A 751 -24.55 26.84 -3.17
CA ASN A 751 -24.56 26.12 -1.91
C ASN A 751 -23.22 26.27 -1.20
N ILE A 752 -22.09 26.07 -1.89
CA ILE A 752 -20.76 26.30 -1.33
C ILE A 752 -20.58 27.74 -0.83
N SER A 753 -21.12 28.73 -1.55
CA SER A 753 -20.99 30.13 -1.16
C SER A 753 -21.83 30.48 0.08
N LYS A 754 -22.96 29.79 0.31
CA LYS A 754 -23.77 29.95 1.55
C LYS A 754 -23.01 29.50 2.79
N ASP A 755 -22.10 28.52 2.62
CA ASP A 755 -21.26 27.98 3.67
C ASP A 755 -19.88 28.68 3.74
N ASP A 756 -19.78 29.93 3.26
CA ASP A 756 -18.56 30.74 3.23
C ASP A 756 -17.35 30.00 2.63
N ASP A 757 -17.58 29.18 1.60
CA ASP A 757 -16.60 28.32 0.94
C ASP A 757 -15.93 27.29 1.88
N HIS A 758 -16.66 26.78 2.87
CA HIS A 758 -16.23 25.65 3.69
C HIS A 758 -16.75 24.33 3.14
N ILE A 759 -16.13 23.24 3.60
CA ILE A 759 -16.53 21.86 3.23
C ILE A 759 -17.43 21.32 4.34
N THR A 760 -18.74 21.20 4.06
CA THR A 760 -19.72 20.64 4.97
C THR A 760 -20.05 19.18 4.66
N ALA A 761 -19.56 18.68 3.51
CA ALA A 761 -19.76 17.32 3.03
C ALA A 761 -19.00 16.27 3.85
N GLY A 762 -19.45 15.02 3.75
CA GLY A 762 -18.76 13.86 4.27
C GLY A 762 -17.60 13.40 3.35
N ILE A 763 -17.15 12.18 3.58
CA ILE A 763 -15.91 11.67 2.96
C ILE A 763 -15.98 11.56 1.43
N PHE A 764 -17.15 11.23 0.89
CA PHE A 764 -17.34 11.08 -0.56
C PHE A 764 -17.65 12.42 -1.21
N GLY A 765 -18.60 13.19 -0.65
CA GLY A 765 -18.96 14.51 -1.15
C GLY A 765 -17.76 15.46 -1.20
N THR A 766 -16.90 15.43 -0.20
CA THR A 766 -15.64 16.19 -0.17
C THR A 766 -14.76 15.91 -1.39
N LYS A 767 -14.56 14.63 -1.73
CA LYS A 767 -13.82 14.20 -2.93
C LYS A 767 -14.51 14.72 -4.21
N PHE A 768 -15.82 14.51 -4.31
CA PHE A 768 -16.58 14.87 -5.52
C PHE A 768 -16.68 16.37 -5.75
N ILE A 769 -16.86 17.17 -4.70
CA ILE A 769 -16.87 18.62 -4.80
C ILE A 769 -15.57 19.14 -5.40
N LEU A 770 -14.41 18.70 -4.87
CA LEU A 770 -13.10 19.13 -5.37
C LEU A 770 -12.86 18.73 -6.82
N ASP A 771 -13.24 17.50 -7.20
CA ASP A 771 -13.12 16.98 -8.56
C ASP A 771 -14.05 17.74 -9.53
N VAL A 772 -15.33 17.94 -9.17
CA VAL A 772 -16.31 18.66 -10.01
C VAL A 772 -15.88 20.11 -10.22
N LEU A 773 -15.52 20.82 -9.15
CA LEU A 773 -15.07 22.21 -9.26
C LEU A 773 -13.85 22.32 -10.17
N SER A 774 -12.88 21.44 -9.99
CA SER A 774 -11.63 21.51 -10.75
C SER A 774 -11.84 21.14 -12.23
N SER A 775 -12.62 20.09 -12.52
CA SER A 775 -12.90 19.66 -13.91
C SER A 775 -13.78 20.64 -14.70
N THR A 776 -14.56 21.48 -14.00
CA THR A 776 -15.46 22.47 -14.61
C THR A 776 -14.87 23.88 -14.73
N GLY A 777 -13.58 24.06 -14.35
CA GLY A 777 -12.90 25.36 -14.43
C GLY A 777 -13.09 26.24 -13.20
N ASN A 778 -13.67 25.71 -12.12
CA ASN A 778 -13.87 26.40 -10.84
C ASN A 778 -12.75 26.06 -9.81
N GLY A 779 -11.54 25.77 -10.28
CA GLY A 779 -10.42 25.34 -9.44
C GLY A 779 -10.04 26.35 -8.36
N SER A 780 -10.19 27.66 -8.60
CA SER A 780 -9.94 28.69 -7.58
C SER A 780 -10.89 28.55 -6.38
N LYS A 781 -12.14 28.14 -6.61
CA LYS A 781 -13.09 27.87 -5.53
C LYS A 781 -12.70 26.61 -4.76
N ALA A 782 -12.30 25.54 -5.46
CA ALA A 782 -11.76 24.33 -4.82
C ALA A 782 -10.53 24.65 -3.97
N TYR A 783 -9.61 25.47 -4.49
CA TYR A 783 -8.43 25.92 -3.74
C TYR A 783 -8.80 26.72 -2.49
N LYS A 784 -9.76 27.65 -2.59
CA LYS A 784 -10.25 28.39 -1.44
C LYS A 784 -10.84 27.49 -0.36
N MET A 785 -11.66 26.51 -0.75
CA MET A 785 -12.20 25.49 0.16
C MET A 785 -11.09 24.69 0.84
N ALA A 786 -10.11 24.18 0.08
CA ALA A 786 -9.00 23.38 0.59
C ALA A 786 -8.09 24.14 1.56
N THR A 787 -8.03 25.47 1.45
CA THR A 787 -7.16 26.35 2.25
C THR A 787 -7.87 27.09 3.37
N GLN A 788 -9.15 26.80 3.66
CA GLN A 788 -9.87 27.31 4.81
C GLN A 788 -9.15 26.97 6.12
N LYS A 789 -8.99 27.98 6.99
CA LYS A 789 -8.31 27.84 8.29
C LYS A 789 -9.30 27.74 9.47
N THR A 790 -10.56 28.04 9.20
CA THR A 790 -11.66 27.96 10.15
C THR A 790 -12.42 26.66 9.99
N PHE A 791 -13.27 26.33 10.95
CA PHE A 791 -14.14 25.16 10.92
C PHE A 791 -15.25 25.30 9.87
N PRO A 792 -15.52 24.25 9.12
CA PRO A 792 -14.80 22.98 8.98
C PRO A 792 -13.72 23.05 7.88
N GLY A 793 -12.61 22.33 8.05
CA GLY A 793 -11.55 22.26 7.04
C GLY A 793 -10.22 21.68 7.56
N TRP A 794 -9.33 21.30 6.68
CA TRP A 794 -8.00 20.77 7.03
C TRP A 794 -7.13 21.80 7.76
N GLY A 795 -7.26 23.08 7.40
CA GLY A 795 -6.56 24.17 8.09
C GLY A 795 -7.00 24.34 9.53
N TYR A 796 -8.28 24.09 9.84
CA TYR A 796 -8.80 24.03 11.21
C TYR A 796 -8.16 22.87 12.01
N MET A 797 -8.06 21.67 11.42
CA MET A 797 -7.37 20.55 12.06
C MET A 797 -5.93 20.94 12.43
N LEU A 798 -5.17 21.53 11.48
CA LEU A 798 -3.80 22.00 11.70
C LEU A 798 -3.69 23.07 12.75
N ALA A 799 -4.60 24.07 12.78
CA ALA A 799 -4.65 25.12 13.78
C ALA A 799 -4.88 24.58 15.20
N ASN A 800 -5.54 23.42 15.32
CA ASN A 800 -5.78 22.70 16.56
C ASN A 800 -4.73 21.60 16.82
N GLY A 801 -3.57 21.64 16.17
CA GLY A 801 -2.41 20.81 16.46
C GLY A 801 -2.43 19.41 15.85
N ALA A 802 -3.25 19.18 14.80
CA ALA A 802 -3.27 17.92 14.08
C ALA A 802 -1.90 17.59 13.48
N THR A 803 -1.47 16.36 13.66
CA THR A 803 -0.26 15.78 13.03
C THR A 803 -0.61 14.61 12.12
N THR A 804 -1.87 14.21 12.15
CA THR A 804 -2.58 13.23 11.33
C THR A 804 -3.98 13.77 11.05
N LEU A 805 -4.68 13.25 10.04
CA LEU A 805 -6.07 13.58 9.74
C LEU A 805 -7.00 13.02 10.81
N TRP A 806 -8.10 13.72 11.05
CA TRP A 806 -9.15 13.31 11.98
C TRP A 806 -10.27 12.55 11.27
N GLU A 807 -11.02 11.77 12.05
CA GLU A 807 -12.17 10.99 11.59
C GLU A 807 -13.33 11.88 11.14
N HIS A 808 -13.52 13.04 11.80
CA HIS A 808 -14.52 14.02 11.42
C HIS A 808 -14.03 15.47 11.58
N TRP A 809 -14.81 16.42 11.08
CA TRP A 809 -14.38 17.82 11.04
C TRP A 809 -14.23 18.51 12.40
N PRO A 810 -15.18 18.34 13.39
CA PRO A 810 -15.05 18.95 14.71
C PRO A 810 -13.88 18.38 15.52
N LEU A 811 -13.26 19.22 16.35
CA LEU A 811 -12.36 18.76 17.39
C LEU A 811 -13.16 18.00 18.45
N GLU A 812 -12.90 16.72 18.59
CA GLU A 812 -13.59 15.81 19.50
C GLU A 812 -12.56 15.05 20.35
N GLU A 813 -12.79 14.98 21.67
CA GLU A 813 -11.83 14.42 22.63
C GLU A 813 -12.28 13.07 23.22
N ASN A 814 -13.42 12.54 22.79
CA ASN A 814 -14.01 11.39 23.45
C ASN A 814 -14.30 10.21 22.50
N ILE A 815 -14.79 10.44 21.29
CA ILE A 815 -15.30 9.37 20.42
C ILE A 815 -14.40 9.15 19.22
N TYR A 816 -14.17 10.20 18.42
CA TYR A 816 -13.57 10.13 17.11
C TYR A 816 -12.04 10.05 17.14
N SER A 817 -11.50 9.26 16.25
CA SER A 817 -10.04 9.09 16.05
C SER A 817 -9.40 10.37 15.52
N HIS A 818 -8.20 10.66 16.01
CA HIS A 818 -7.34 11.71 15.45
C HIS A 818 -6.27 11.16 14.48
N ASN A 819 -6.47 9.92 13.97
CA ASN A 819 -5.59 9.28 12.99
C ASN A 819 -6.42 8.39 12.06
N HIS A 820 -7.14 9.03 11.11
CA HIS A 820 -8.12 8.38 10.27
C HIS A 820 -7.98 8.86 8.80
N PRO A 821 -7.90 7.97 7.80
CA PRO A 821 -7.56 8.36 6.43
C PRO A 821 -8.69 9.00 5.62
N MET A 822 -9.95 8.90 6.03
CA MET A 822 -11.15 9.18 5.23
C MET A 822 -11.13 10.51 4.46
N PHE A 823 -10.63 11.60 5.07
CA PHE A 823 -10.49 12.90 4.42
C PHE A 823 -9.17 13.08 3.66
N GLY A 824 -8.42 11.99 3.45
CA GLY A 824 -7.13 11.97 2.75
C GLY A 824 -7.23 12.05 1.23
N SER A 825 -8.42 11.99 0.64
CA SER A 825 -8.64 12.21 -0.81
C SER A 825 -8.11 13.55 -1.31
N ILE A 826 -7.95 14.53 -0.42
CA ILE A 826 -7.32 15.82 -0.75
C ILE A 826 -5.93 15.65 -1.38
N SER A 827 -5.17 14.60 -1.02
CA SER A 827 -3.84 14.35 -1.58
C SER A 827 -3.90 14.03 -3.08
N GLU A 828 -4.87 13.23 -3.54
CA GLU A 828 -5.00 12.96 -4.99
C GLU A 828 -5.34 14.23 -5.77
N TRP A 829 -6.14 15.14 -5.18
CA TRP A 829 -6.47 16.42 -5.78
C TRP A 829 -5.23 17.29 -6.00
N PHE A 830 -4.23 17.22 -5.10
CA PHE A 830 -2.95 17.92 -5.30
C PHE A 830 -2.21 17.43 -6.55
N TYR A 831 -2.17 16.12 -6.77
CA TYR A 831 -1.54 15.53 -7.96
C TYR A 831 -2.35 15.81 -9.21
N LYS A 832 -3.66 15.54 -9.18
CA LYS A 832 -4.54 15.60 -10.35
C LYS A 832 -4.72 17.01 -10.88
N TYR A 833 -4.80 17.98 -9.98
CA TYR A 833 -5.18 19.34 -10.36
C TYR A 833 -4.12 20.39 -10.07
N LEU A 834 -3.51 20.46 -8.89
CA LEU A 834 -2.50 21.49 -8.61
C LEU A 834 -1.22 21.24 -9.42
N ALA A 835 -0.73 20.01 -9.45
CA ALA A 835 0.40 19.62 -10.29
C ALA A 835 -0.03 19.21 -11.70
N GLY A 836 -1.28 18.76 -11.86
CA GLY A 836 -1.91 18.46 -13.13
C GLY A 836 -1.55 17.10 -13.71
N ILE A 837 -1.27 16.07 -12.93
CA ILE A 837 -0.92 14.71 -13.40
C ILE A 837 -2.09 13.77 -13.11
N ARG A 838 -2.74 13.21 -14.14
CA ARG A 838 -3.74 12.18 -13.98
C ARG A 838 -3.77 11.22 -15.18
N PRO A 839 -4.25 9.97 -15.01
CA PRO A 839 -4.46 9.08 -16.15
C PRO A 839 -5.64 9.58 -16.97
N ALA A 840 -5.63 9.30 -18.27
CA ALA A 840 -6.83 9.44 -19.10
C ALA A 840 -7.85 8.35 -18.71
N ASN A 841 -9.14 8.58 -18.97
CA ASN A 841 -10.20 7.64 -18.59
C ASN A 841 -10.05 6.24 -19.23
N ASP A 842 -9.41 6.18 -20.40
CA ASP A 842 -9.12 4.96 -21.14
C ASP A 842 -7.66 4.48 -20.99
N ALA A 843 -6.94 4.99 -19.99
CA ALA A 843 -5.58 4.56 -19.72
C ALA A 843 -5.53 3.10 -19.27
N VAL A 844 -4.47 2.40 -19.70
CA VAL A 844 -4.13 1.04 -19.26
C VAL A 844 -2.69 1.06 -18.75
N GLY A 845 -2.49 0.80 -17.46
CA GLY A 845 -1.16 0.88 -16.85
C GLY A 845 -0.53 2.26 -17.00
N TYR A 846 -1.34 3.31 -16.92
CA TYR A 846 -0.89 4.71 -17.00
C TYR A 846 -0.24 5.11 -18.35
N ASN A 847 -0.58 4.42 -19.44
CA ASN A 847 0.01 4.66 -20.77
C ASN A 847 -0.50 5.93 -21.47
N LYS A 848 -1.63 6.49 -21.02
CA LYS A 848 -2.21 7.75 -21.50
C LYS A 848 -2.37 8.70 -20.34
N ILE A 849 -1.77 9.86 -20.43
CA ILE A 849 -1.62 10.82 -19.33
C ILE A 849 -2.30 12.14 -19.74
N ILE A 850 -2.98 12.75 -18.80
CA ILE A 850 -3.44 14.13 -18.90
C ILE A 850 -2.51 15.00 -18.06
N ILE A 851 -1.93 16.02 -18.66
CA ILE A 851 -1.15 17.06 -17.99
C ILE A 851 -1.94 18.36 -18.07
N HIS A 852 -2.58 18.74 -16.97
CA HIS A 852 -3.46 19.91 -16.90
C HIS A 852 -3.38 20.60 -15.55
N PRO A 853 -2.28 21.33 -15.27
CA PRO A 853 -2.11 22.02 -14.00
C PRO A 853 -3.05 23.23 -13.87
N GLN A 854 -3.69 23.34 -12.71
CA GLN A 854 -4.50 24.50 -12.34
C GLN A 854 -3.68 25.45 -11.46
N ILE A 855 -3.39 26.61 -12.00
CA ILE A 855 -2.41 27.52 -11.42
C ILE A 855 -2.95 28.19 -10.16
N ASN A 856 -4.23 28.54 -10.12
CA ASN A 856 -4.92 29.22 -9.02
C ASN A 856 -4.07 30.38 -8.45
N ASP A 857 -4.00 30.53 -7.12
CA ASP A 857 -3.18 31.52 -6.43
C ASP A 857 -1.75 31.05 -6.11
N LEU A 858 -1.35 29.87 -6.61
CA LEU A 858 -0.01 29.35 -6.40
C LEU A 858 1.03 30.04 -7.29
N GLN A 859 2.26 30.13 -6.79
CA GLN A 859 3.42 30.58 -7.58
C GLN A 859 4.10 29.42 -8.30
N TRP A 860 4.05 28.22 -7.74
CA TRP A 860 4.57 27.00 -8.33
C TRP A 860 3.94 25.76 -7.68
N ALA A 861 3.88 24.67 -8.45
CA ALA A 861 3.70 23.34 -7.91
C ALA A 861 4.53 22.34 -8.70
N LYS A 862 4.93 21.27 -8.03
CA LYS A 862 5.63 20.14 -8.63
C LYS A 862 5.08 18.84 -8.08
N ALA A 863 5.00 17.83 -8.97
CA ALA A 863 4.76 16.46 -8.56
C ALA A 863 5.51 15.48 -9.46
N SER A 864 5.71 14.29 -8.92
CA SER A 864 6.12 13.14 -9.71
C SER A 864 5.35 11.91 -9.28
N TYR A 865 5.14 11.00 -10.22
CA TYR A 865 4.51 9.70 -10.01
C TYR A 865 5.30 8.61 -10.75
N ASN A 866 5.69 7.55 -10.05
CA ASN A 866 6.38 6.40 -10.62
C ASN A 866 5.34 5.37 -11.06
N SER A 867 4.91 5.45 -12.31
CA SER A 867 4.02 4.47 -12.92
C SER A 867 4.75 3.17 -13.26
N VAL A 868 4.01 2.13 -13.64
CA VAL A 868 4.59 0.86 -14.15
C VAL A 868 5.41 1.02 -15.43
N LEU A 869 5.27 2.13 -16.13
CA LEU A 869 6.06 2.48 -17.32
C LEU A 869 7.28 3.35 -16.99
N GLY A 870 7.34 3.91 -15.79
CA GLY A 870 8.39 4.82 -15.33
C GLY A 870 7.85 6.14 -14.82
N LYS A 871 8.76 7.08 -14.58
CA LYS A 871 8.46 8.36 -13.93
C LYS A 871 7.70 9.32 -14.84
N VAL A 872 6.55 9.78 -14.36
CA VAL A 872 5.84 10.97 -14.85
C VAL A 872 6.14 12.14 -13.91
N SER A 873 6.39 13.34 -14.43
CA SER A 873 6.56 14.48 -13.55
C SER A 873 6.14 15.80 -14.22
N THR A 874 5.69 16.74 -13.40
CA THR A 874 5.44 18.14 -13.76
C THR A 874 6.09 19.06 -12.75
N TYR A 875 6.59 20.18 -13.25
CA TYR A 875 6.97 21.32 -12.44
C TYR A 875 6.58 22.59 -13.18
N TRP A 876 5.66 23.34 -12.63
CA TRP A 876 5.30 24.62 -13.20
C TRP A 876 5.59 25.76 -12.23
N LYS A 877 5.91 26.93 -12.80
CA LYS A 877 6.20 28.17 -12.05
C LYS A 877 5.63 29.36 -12.81
N LYS A 878 4.92 30.21 -12.08
CA LYS A 878 4.38 31.48 -12.56
C LYS A 878 5.26 32.64 -12.08
N SER A 879 5.66 33.52 -12.99
CA SER A 879 6.39 34.76 -12.70
C SER A 879 5.76 35.90 -13.50
N GLY A 880 4.98 36.74 -12.84
CA GLY A 880 4.13 37.73 -13.50
C GLY A 880 3.16 37.09 -14.49
N LYS A 881 3.26 37.44 -15.77
CA LYS A 881 2.46 36.84 -16.86
C LYS A 881 3.13 35.67 -17.56
N THR A 882 4.26 35.22 -17.11
CA THR A 882 4.97 34.09 -17.72
C THR A 882 4.78 32.87 -16.86
N LEU A 883 4.30 31.77 -17.48
CA LEU A 883 4.23 30.43 -16.90
C LEU A 883 5.30 29.57 -17.57
N THR A 884 6.12 28.88 -16.78
CA THR A 884 7.00 27.81 -17.25
C THR A 884 6.45 26.46 -16.79
N LEU A 885 6.55 25.43 -17.63
CA LEU A 885 6.10 24.08 -17.33
C LEU A 885 7.09 23.05 -17.83
N ASP A 886 7.73 22.33 -16.93
CA ASP A 886 8.61 21.19 -17.22
C ASP A 886 7.81 19.89 -17.09
N ILE A 887 7.92 18.99 -18.06
CA ILE A 887 7.20 17.73 -18.11
C ILE A 887 8.16 16.59 -18.41
N THR A 888 7.94 15.44 -17.75
CA THR A 888 8.58 14.16 -18.12
C THR A 888 7.50 13.13 -18.40
N ILE A 889 7.60 12.46 -19.54
CA ILE A 889 6.70 11.37 -19.98
C ILE A 889 7.57 10.13 -20.19
N PRO A 890 7.25 8.97 -19.55
CA PRO A 890 8.03 7.74 -19.70
C PRO A 890 7.88 7.13 -21.10
N VAL A 891 8.79 6.22 -21.45
CA VAL A 891 8.71 5.41 -22.68
C VAL A 891 7.41 4.58 -22.64
N ASN A 892 6.80 4.33 -23.78
CA ASN A 892 5.51 3.65 -23.96
C ASN A 892 4.28 4.45 -23.46
N ALA A 893 4.46 5.70 -23.01
CA ALA A 893 3.34 6.58 -22.64
C ALA A 893 3.22 7.78 -23.59
N THR A 894 2.00 8.30 -23.65
CA THR A 894 1.66 9.57 -24.32
C THR A 894 0.97 10.50 -23.32
N ALA A 895 1.04 11.80 -23.57
CA ALA A 895 0.31 12.76 -22.77
C ALA A 895 -0.45 13.77 -23.62
N GLU A 896 -1.66 14.14 -23.18
CA GLU A 896 -2.34 15.35 -23.61
C GLU A 896 -2.02 16.47 -22.62
N VAL A 897 -1.54 17.60 -23.14
CA VAL A 897 -1.07 18.72 -22.33
C VAL A 897 -1.93 19.94 -22.64
N PHE A 898 -2.54 20.50 -21.60
CA PHE A 898 -3.39 21.67 -21.66
C PHE A 898 -2.60 22.89 -21.16
N LEU A 899 -2.50 23.93 -22.01
CA LEU A 899 -1.79 25.16 -21.68
C LEU A 899 -2.75 26.37 -21.82
N PRO A 900 -2.81 27.24 -20.79
CA PRO A 900 -3.78 28.33 -20.68
C PRO A 900 -3.39 29.56 -21.54
N ALA A 901 -3.19 29.38 -22.83
CA ALA A 901 -2.89 30.46 -23.77
C ALA A 901 -3.17 30.00 -25.22
N SER A 902 -3.28 30.97 -26.13
CA SER A 902 -3.30 30.70 -27.55
C SER A 902 -1.92 30.25 -28.05
N LEU A 903 -1.89 29.45 -29.15
CA LEU A 903 -0.68 28.81 -29.71
C LEU A 903 0.49 29.81 -29.90
N LYS A 904 0.21 31.05 -30.40
CA LYS A 904 1.21 32.09 -30.64
C LYS A 904 1.97 32.52 -29.38
N ASN A 905 1.41 32.30 -28.20
CA ASN A 905 1.95 32.69 -26.92
C ASN A 905 2.71 31.55 -26.21
N ILE A 906 2.94 30.44 -26.94
CA ILE A 906 3.57 29.25 -26.40
C ILE A 906 4.91 28.98 -27.10
N LYS A 907 5.94 28.76 -26.29
CA LYS A 907 7.27 28.32 -26.74
C LYS A 907 7.67 27.02 -26.05
N GLU A 908 8.37 26.17 -26.77
CA GLU A 908 9.03 24.99 -26.23
C GLU A 908 10.54 25.16 -26.35
N ARG A 909 11.28 25.11 -25.21
CA ARG A 909 12.72 25.44 -25.11
C ARG A 909 13.10 26.74 -25.80
N GLY A 910 12.26 27.77 -25.61
CA GLY A 910 12.48 29.12 -26.18
C GLY A 910 12.06 29.28 -27.65
N ILE A 911 11.70 28.21 -28.34
CA ILE A 911 11.29 28.20 -29.77
C ILE A 911 9.76 28.23 -29.81
N PRO A 912 9.15 29.13 -30.64
CA PRO A 912 7.70 29.13 -30.88
C PRO A 912 7.22 27.74 -31.35
N VAL A 913 6.13 27.25 -30.75
CA VAL A 913 5.57 25.95 -31.14
C VAL A 913 4.81 26.09 -32.49
N THR A 914 5.19 25.26 -33.45
CA THR A 914 4.50 25.21 -34.77
C THR A 914 3.36 24.19 -34.76
N GLY A 915 3.38 23.27 -33.81
CA GLY A 915 2.33 22.22 -33.66
C GLY A 915 2.56 20.98 -34.52
N ASP A 916 3.77 20.80 -35.02
CA ASP A 916 4.25 19.64 -35.75
C ASP A 916 5.46 19.00 -35.05
N GLY A 917 5.86 17.81 -35.45
CA GLY A 917 6.98 17.09 -34.89
C GLY A 917 6.67 16.45 -33.55
N ALA A 918 7.54 16.66 -32.53
CA ALA A 918 7.43 16.06 -31.20
C ALA A 918 6.35 16.71 -30.31
N VAL A 919 5.85 17.89 -30.69
CA VAL A 919 4.78 18.62 -30.00
C VAL A 919 3.63 18.78 -30.98
N GLN A 920 2.66 17.87 -30.95
CA GLN A 920 1.57 17.85 -31.91
C GLN A 920 0.37 18.65 -31.40
N PHE A 921 -0.04 19.67 -32.13
CA PHE A 921 -1.24 20.44 -31.85
C PHE A 921 -2.50 19.59 -32.08
N LYS A 922 -3.39 19.51 -31.10
CA LYS A 922 -4.64 18.75 -31.14
C LYS A 922 -5.86 19.65 -31.35
N GLY A 923 -5.80 20.87 -30.85
CA GLY A 923 -6.92 21.80 -30.91
C GLY A 923 -6.88 22.84 -29.78
N THR A 924 -7.99 23.54 -29.64
CA THR A 924 -8.21 24.49 -28.55
C THR A 924 -9.51 24.12 -27.82
N GLU A 925 -9.44 23.98 -26.52
CA GLU A 925 -10.59 23.68 -25.65
C GLU A 925 -10.69 24.77 -24.57
N LYS A 926 -11.87 25.36 -24.37
CA LYS A 926 -12.15 26.37 -23.34
C LYS A 926 -11.05 27.46 -23.21
N LYS A 927 -10.50 27.96 -24.34
CA LYS A 927 -9.39 28.94 -24.47
C LYS A 927 -7.99 28.37 -24.12
N GLU A 928 -7.85 27.08 -23.93
CA GLU A 928 -6.57 26.41 -23.70
C GLU A 928 -6.08 25.73 -24.98
N THR A 929 -4.80 25.78 -25.26
CA THR A 929 -4.18 25.02 -26.35
C THR A 929 -3.84 23.61 -25.88
N VAL A 930 -4.25 22.62 -26.64
CA VAL A 930 -4.05 21.20 -26.32
C VAL A 930 -3.01 20.60 -27.26
N PHE A 931 -2.01 19.94 -26.68
CA PHE A 931 -0.97 19.21 -27.40
C PHE A 931 -0.99 17.72 -27.08
N SER A 932 -0.61 16.90 -28.06
CA SER A 932 -0.24 15.49 -27.83
C SER A 932 1.26 15.36 -27.84
N LEU A 933 1.82 14.75 -26.78
CA LEU A 933 3.24 14.51 -26.60
C LEU A 933 3.52 13.02 -26.45
N GLY A 934 4.61 12.55 -27.07
CA GLY A 934 5.18 11.23 -26.79
C GLY A 934 6.11 11.27 -25.57
N SER A 935 6.79 10.14 -25.33
CA SER A 935 7.80 10.05 -24.26
C SER A 935 8.91 11.09 -24.41
N GLY A 936 9.50 11.51 -23.28
CA GLY A 936 10.60 12.47 -23.27
C GLY A 936 10.45 13.57 -22.22
N THR A 937 11.31 14.58 -22.33
CA THR A 937 11.27 15.78 -21.49
C THR A 937 10.93 17.00 -22.32
N TYR A 938 10.05 17.84 -21.80
CA TYR A 938 9.57 19.05 -22.46
C TYR A 938 9.63 20.21 -21.48
N GLN A 939 9.89 21.43 -22.03
CA GLN A 939 9.90 22.67 -21.27
C GLN A 939 9.13 23.75 -22.03
N PHE A 940 7.93 24.04 -21.56
CA PHE A 940 7.08 25.08 -22.13
C PHE A 940 7.29 26.41 -21.41
N THR A 941 7.22 27.50 -22.18
CA THR A 941 7.08 28.88 -21.69
C THR A 941 5.82 29.44 -22.32
N VAL A 942 4.90 29.88 -21.48
CA VAL A 942 3.56 30.35 -21.86
C VAL A 942 3.40 31.79 -21.41
N GLN A 943 3.02 32.67 -22.32
CA GLN A 943 2.60 34.04 -21.98
C GLN A 943 1.10 34.03 -21.71
N LEU A 944 0.74 34.24 -20.44
CA LEU A 944 -0.65 34.28 -20.01
C LEU A 944 -1.33 35.53 -20.55
N GLU A 945 -2.51 35.34 -21.12
CA GLU A 945 -3.38 36.44 -21.58
C GLU A 945 -4.07 37.09 -20.37
N ASN A 946 -4.49 38.33 -20.47
CA ASN A 946 -5.34 38.94 -19.45
C ASN A 946 -6.69 38.21 -19.45
N GLN A 947 -7.05 37.61 -18.35
CA GLN A 947 -8.38 37.02 -18.14
C GLN A 947 -9.44 38.10 -18.04
#